data_1cad3fbb6c40b05cf97a2dc63db01a0d
#
_entry.id   1cad3fbb6c40b05cf97a2dc63db01a0d
#
_cell.length_a   1.000
_cell.length_b   1.000
_cell.length_c   1.000
_cell.angle_alpha   90.00
_cell.angle_beta   90.00
_cell.angle_gamma   90.00
#
_symmetry.space_group_name_H-M   'P 1'
#
loop_
_entity.id
_entity.type
_entity.pdbx_description
1 polymer ?
#
loop_
_entity_poly.entity_id
_entity_poly.type
_entity_poly.pdbx_seq_one_letter_code
_entity_poly.pdbx_strand_id
1 'polypeptide(L)'
;MKKLIFVFVMLLIFMVGIQQVGAALVVPNEIQQPGTQPNEVNNLESPDKCDNCHGGYNQAVEPAFNWRGSMMANAGRDPIFWATLSIAEQDFDGAGDLCIRCHSAGGWYAGRSTPTDGSGLMAGDADGVDCDTCHKMTNPNQSELAGVMNPPFVANDGAGNGYYGSGMLSLSGDNAKLGPYSDAAARHQFTQSLFHRDISFCGSCHDVSNPAVGDLADNNGAQSSADPVTASGVLGSALDEKAAFNNFPYQYGIVERTFSEYYSGGLSKTLVSNYLSLPADLQAGAIEAAHDSAGGNYSDGAARYFSCQTCHLRATTGVGCNKNGVPTRSDLPLHDMTGGNYWMPDAILYQDAQNTLRLGGGLSTVQVDAIQAGKSRAQQQLNLAVSLGVTGDTLKITNLTGHKLISGYPEGRRMWLNVKWYDDTNTLLREDGRYDVVSAVNGTPVMSIANLNDPNTKIYEAHYGMTQEWANKLLGLGYPSDLPLSYDRVSGAVDYTLGDLAGQAPGTSHETFHFVLNNTVVKDNRIPPYGMQYEEARKRNALPVPDTQYGNPASNGSYNYWDVISLNPPAGATYAEINLLYQPTSWEYIQFLYLANNGQDAFLADEGLNLLNAWLNTGMAEPYVMASASWGSPPAPPCETPGDPQNLTARSGKKSVSLSWEAGNPAPAGGYRVYYEQSGKLQFVAGVGPDTLTYTDSRLTSRVTYTYVVTAWNDCNGNGVFDLGVDTESPVSNSASATAR
;
A
#
# COMPACT_ATOMS: atom_id res chain seq x y z
N MET A 1 45.30 -32.37 -54.43
CA MET A 1 45.75 -31.33 -53.52
C MET A 1 45.08 -29.95 -53.75
N LYS A 2 45.03 -29.38 -54.94
CA LYS A 2 44.42 -28.05 -55.18
C LYS A 2 42.91 -27.95 -54.89
N LYS A 3 42.14 -29.00 -55.05
CA LYS A 3 40.68 -28.99 -54.69
C LYS A 3 40.40 -29.12 -53.19
N LEU A 4 41.30 -29.74 -52.42
CA LEU A 4 41.18 -29.87 -50.99
C LEU A 4 41.50 -28.54 -50.26
N ILE A 5 42.46 -27.80 -50.80
CA ILE A 5 42.86 -26.49 -50.29
C ILE A 5 41.72 -25.47 -50.49
N PHE A 6 40.99 -25.52 -51.59
CA PHE A 6 39.90 -24.60 -51.87
C PHE A 6 38.68 -24.84 -50.93
N VAL A 7 38.39 -26.10 -50.60
CA VAL A 7 37.31 -26.43 -49.62
C VAL A 7 37.72 -26.03 -48.20
N PHE A 8 38.99 -26.17 -47.84
CA PHE A 8 39.49 -25.76 -46.52
C PHE A 8 39.55 -24.24 -46.36
N VAL A 9 39.85 -23.49 -47.42
CA VAL A 9 39.82 -22.04 -47.43
C VAL A 9 38.41 -21.51 -47.41
N MET A 10 37.45 -22.16 -48.13
CA MET A 10 36.02 -21.80 -48.03
C MET A 10 35.39 -22.14 -46.66
N LEU A 11 35.79 -23.25 -46.02
CA LEU A 11 35.38 -23.57 -44.65
C LEU A 11 36.00 -22.61 -43.62
N LEU A 12 37.22 -22.15 -43.83
CA LEU A 12 37.86 -21.13 -42.97
C LEU A 12 37.23 -19.74 -43.21
N ILE A 13 36.82 -19.39 -44.43
CA ILE A 13 36.13 -18.12 -44.72
C ILE A 13 34.68 -18.16 -44.18
N PHE A 14 34.03 -19.34 -44.16
CA PHE A 14 32.73 -19.49 -43.53
C PHE A 14 32.81 -19.47 -41.97
N MET A 15 33.94 -19.86 -41.37
CA MET A 15 34.14 -19.74 -39.91
C MET A 15 34.61 -18.36 -39.46
N VAL A 16 35.09 -17.48 -40.36
CA VAL A 16 35.48 -16.11 -40.05
C VAL A 16 34.36 -15.13 -40.38
N GLY A 17 33.28 -15.60 -40.99
CA GLY A 17 32.11 -14.79 -41.34
C GLY A 17 30.90 -14.92 -40.39
N ILE A 18 31.05 -15.63 -39.27
CA ILE A 18 30.17 -15.42 -38.12
C ILE A 18 30.67 -14.14 -37.45
N GLN A 19 30.19 -13.01 -37.97
CA GLN A 19 30.16 -11.80 -37.15
C GLN A 19 29.59 -12.20 -35.81
N GLN A 20 30.31 -11.95 -34.75
CA GLN A 20 29.72 -11.80 -33.45
C GLN A 20 28.59 -10.80 -33.62
N VAL A 21 27.36 -11.30 -33.75
CA VAL A 21 26.21 -10.59 -33.24
C VAL A 21 26.67 -10.27 -31.83
N GLY A 22 26.82 -9.00 -31.52
CA GLY A 22 27.25 -8.56 -30.20
C GLY A 22 26.45 -9.38 -29.19
N ALA A 23 27.18 -10.09 -28.32
CA ALA A 23 26.52 -10.87 -27.30
C ALA A 23 25.54 -9.92 -26.63
N ALA A 24 24.25 -10.24 -26.65
CA ALA A 24 23.28 -9.53 -25.85
C ALA A 24 23.85 -9.48 -24.44
N LEU A 25 23.77 -8.34 -23.80
CA LEU A 25 24.16 -8.22 -22.41
C LEU A 25 23.35 -9.22 -21.61
N VAL A 26 23.98 -10.23 -21.07
CA VAL A 26 23.34 -11.34 -20.40
C VAL A 26 23.75 -11.29 -18.95
N VAL A 27 22.80 -11.12 -18.06
CA VAL A 27 23.00 -11.44 -16.64
C VAL A 27 23.27 -12.95 -16.56
N PRO A 28 24.18 -13.43 -15.70
CA PRO A 28 24.26 -14.83 -15.40
C PRO A 28 22.87 -15.38 -15.06
N ASN A 29 22.52 -16.58 -15.54
CA ASN A 29 21.22 -17.23 -15.32
C ASN A 29 20.88 -17.35 -13.82
N GLU A 30 21.83 -17.14 -12.94
CA GLU A 30 21.67 -17.14 -11.51
C GLU A 30 22.27 -15.85 -10.95
N ILE A 31 21.42 -15.04 -10.32
CA ILE A 31 21.86 -13.78 -9.70
C ILE A 31 22.75 -14.10 -8.51
N GLN A 32 24.00 -13.69 -8.59
CA GLN A 32 25.07 -14.04 -7.65
C GLN A 32 24.95 -13.23 -6.34
N GLN A 33 23.80 -13.30 -5.68
CA GLN A 33 23.60 -12.75 -4.35
C GLN A 33 24.00 -13.76 -3.28
N PRO A 34 24.64 -13.33 -2.17
CA PRO A 34 24.91 -14.20 -1.04
C PRO A 34 23.64 -14.86 -0.47
N GLY A 35 23.84 -15.90 0.31
CA GLY A 35 22.77 -16.65 0.94
C GLY A 35 22.60 -18.06 0.39
N THR A 36 21.51 -18.71 0.76
CA THR A 36 21.15 -20.03 0.26
C THR A 36 20.82 -19.98 -1.23
N GLN A 37 21.42 -20.89 -2.00
CA GLN A 37 21.24 -20.95 -3.46
C GLN A 37 20.24 -22.04 -3.87
N PRO A 38 19.79 -22.07 -5.14
CA PRO A 38 18.92 -23.12 -5.66
C PRO A 38 19.49 -24.52 -5.39
N ASN A 39 18.61 -25.44 -4.99
CA ASN A 39 18.92 -26.84 -4.66
C ASN A 39 19.85 -27.06 -3.45
N GLU A 40 20.21 -26.04 -2.70
CA GLU A 40 20.99 -26.20 -1.44
C GLU A 40 20.10 -26.68 -0.27
N VAL A 41 18.80 -26.34 -0.28
CA VAL A 41 17.82 -26.86 0.67
C VAL A 41 16.74 -27.63 -0.08
N ASN A 42 16.37 -28.80 0.44
CA ASN A 42 15.42 -29.72 -0.19
C ASN A 42 14.26 -30.12 0.75
N ASN A 43 14.11 -29.45 1.87
CA ASN A 43 13.17 -29.78 2.93
C ASN A 43 12.12 -28.67 3.15
N LEU A 44 11.85 -27.83 2.14
CA LEU A 44 10.75 -26.89 2.17
C LEU A 44 9.41 -27.65 2.00
N GLU A 45 8.44 -27.31 2.82
CA GLU A 45 7.14 -27.95 2.86
C GLU A 45 6.08 -27.03 2.25
N SER A 46 5.21 -27.59 1.43
CA SER A 46 4.07 -26.85 0.87
C SER A 46 3.19 -26.25 1.97
N PRO A 47 2.65 -25.03 1.78
CA PRO A 47 1.69 -24.41 2.67
C PRO A 47 0.47 -25.29 2.99
N ASP A 48 0.04 -26.13 2.07
CA ASP A 48 -1.08 -27.07 2.28
C ASP A 48 -0.81 -28.06 3.41
N LYS A 49 0.48 -28.43 3.63
CA LYS A 49 0.85 -29.29 4.76
C LYS A 49 0.71 -28.53 6.07
N CYS A 50 1.07 -27.26 6.11
CA CYS A 50 0.95 -26.40 7.29
C CYS A 50 -0.53 -26.13 7.62
N ASP A 51 -1.37 -25.96 6.60
CA ASP A 51 -2.80 -25.69 6.72
C ASP A 51 -3.56 -26.75 7.51
N ASN A 52 -3.16 -28.02 7.46
CA ASN A 52 -3.76 -29.11 8.26
C ASN A 52 -3.82 -28.81 9.76
N CYS A 53 -2.94 -27.94 10.26
CA CYS A 53 -2.89 -27.57 11.67
C CYS A 53 -3.15 -26.07 11.87
N HIS A 54 -2.70 -25.23 10.94
CA HIS A 54 -2.71 -23.78 11.06
C HIS A 54 -3.85 -23.10 10.31
N GLY A 55 -4.80 -23.87 9.77
CA GLY A 55 -6.01 -23.41 9.08
C GLY A 55 -7.26 -24.20 9.43
N GLY A 56 -8.41 -23.73 8.95
CA GLY A 56 -9.70 -24.41 9.04
C GLY A 56 -10.34 -24.43 10.43
N TYR A 57 -9.98 -23.52 11.33
CA TYR A 57 -10.55 -23.49 12.69
C TYR A 57 -11.08 -22.12 13.14
N ASN A 58 -10.47 -21.01 12.70
CA ASN A 58 -10.92 -19.66 13.02
C ASN A 58 -10.27 -18.65 12.07
N GLN A 59 -10.95 -18.31 10.99
CA GLN A 59 -10.46 -17.39 9.95
C GLN A 59 -10.02 -16.01 10.48
N ALA A 60 -10.56 -15.56 11.62
CA ALA A 60 -10.18 -14.28 12.21
C ALA A 60 -8.73 -14.25 12.73
N VAL A 61 -8.15 -15.40 13.10
CA VAL A 61 -6.83 -15.47 13.77
C VAL A 61 -5.92 -16.56 13.24
N GLU A 62 -6.43 -17.55 12.51
CA GLU A 62 -5.62 -18.68 12.01
C GLU A 62 -4.57 -18.21 11.00
N PRO A 63 -3.33 -18.71 11.09
CA PRO A 63 -2.25 -18.28 10.21
C PRO A 63 -2.52 -18.49 8.72
N ALA A 64 -2.98 -19.68 8.33
CA ALA A 64 -3.08 -20.06 6.92
C ALA A 64 -4.11 -19.23 6.14
N PHE A 65 -5.31 -18.98 6.68
CA PHE A 65 -6.31 -18.15 6.02
C PHE A 65 -5.83 -16.70 5.86
N ASN A 66 -5.26 -16.12 6.93
CA ASN A 66 -4.79 -14.75 6.90
C ASN A 66 -3.60 -14.57 5.95
N TRP A 67 -2.64 -15.51 5.94
CA TRP A 67 -1.53 -15.53 5.00
C TRP A 67 -2.03 -15.63 3.54
N ARG A 68 -2.97 -16.52 3.23
CA ARG A 68 -3.54 -16.67 1.88
C ARG A 68 -4.17 -15.38 1.34
N GLY A 69 -4.65 -14.51 2.22
CA GLY A 69 -5.20 -13.20 1.83
C GLY A 69 -4.14 -12.11 1.65
N SER A 70 -2.87 -12.38 1.97
CA SER A 70 -1.79 -11.43 1.82
C SER A 70 -1.25 -11.37 0.40
N MET A 71 -0.69 -10.23 0.02
CA MET A 71 0.02 -10.12 -1.26
C MET A 71 1.35 -10.90 -1.27
N MET A 72 1.93 -11.20 -0.10
CA MET A 72 3.10 -12.10 -0.03
C MET A 72 2.77 -13.52 -0.46
N ALA A 73 1.61 -14.06 -0.04
CA ALA A 73 1.13 -15.36 -0.50
C ALA A 73 0.72 -15.36 -2.00
N ASN A 74 0.38 -14.21 -2.52
CA ASN A 74 -0.08 -14.05 -3.90
C ASN A 74 0.97 -13.40 -4.81
N ALA A 75 2.22 -13.27 -4.36
CA ALA A 75 3.28 -12.62 -5.13
C ALA A 75 3.58 -13.33 -6.46
N GLY A 76 3.47 -14.67 -6.50
CA GLY A 76 3.57 -15.44 -7.74
C GLY A 76 2.35 -15.38 -8.65
N ARG A 77 1.20 -14.86 -8.13
CA ARG A 77 -0.03 -14.65 -8.90
C ARG A 77 -0.22 -13.20 -9.35
N ASP A 78 0.64 -12.29 -8.92
CA ASP A 78 0.49 -10.84 -9.12
C ASP A 78 0.57 -10.46 -10.61
N PRO A 79 -0.51 -9.95 -11.24
CA PRO A 79 -0.48 -9.51 -12.62
C PRO A 79 0.49 -8.37 -12.93
N ILE A 80 0.75 -7.46 -11.97
CA ILE A 80 1.77 -6.41 -12.14
C ILE A 80 3.15 -7.05 -12.19
N PHE A 81 3.43 -8.03 -11.32
CA PHE A 81 4.70 -8.74 -11.33
C PHE A 81 4.98 -9.35 -12.71
N TRP A 82 4.05 -10.07 -13.30
CA TRP A 82 4.25 -10.73 -14.59
C TRP A 82 4.41 -9.73 -15.74
N ALA A 83 3.61 -8.66 -15.76
CA ALA A 83 3.76 -7.60 -16.77
C ALA A 83 5.08 -6.83 -16.60
N THR A 84 5.52 -6.63 -15.35
CA THR A 84 6.81 -5.97 -15.06
C THR A 84 7.98 -6.90 -15.43
N LEU A 85 7.85 -8.20 -15.18
CA LEU A 85 8.85 -9.20 -15.57
C LEU A 85 9.05 -9.24 -17.09
N SER A 86 7.98 -9.08 -17.88
CA SER A 86 8.10 -9.01 -19.34
C SER A 86 8.98 -7.84 -19.79
N ILE A 87 8.88 -6.69 -19.13
CA ILE A 87 9.75 -5.54 -19.39
C ILE A 87 11.19 -5.81 -18.90
N ALA A 88 11.33 -6.42 -17.73
CA ALA A 88 12.64 -6.71 -17.17
C ALA A 88 13.47 -7.65 -18.06
N GLU A 89 12.87 -8.75 -18.52
CA GLU A 89 13.55 -9.75 -19.36
C GLU A 89 13.87 -9.21 -20.75
N GLN A 90 13.03 -8.38 -21.35
CA GLN A 90 13.35 -7.75 -22.63
C GLN A 90 14.42 -6.69 -22.53
N ASP A 91 14.50 -5.98 -21.39
CA ASP A 91 15.49 -4.93 -21.14
C ASP A 91 16.85 -5.51 -20.79
N PHE A 92 16.86 -6.61 -20.04
CA PHE A 92 18.10 -7.24 -19.57
C PHE A 92 17.87 -8.74 -19.34
N ASP A 93 18.28 -9.58 -20.31
CA ASP A 93 18.11 -11.03 -20.29
C ASP A 93 18.70 -11.64 -19.00
N GLY A 94 17.88 -12.42 -18.30
CA GLY A 94 18.22 -13.02 -17.01
C GLY A 94 17.87 -12.18 -15.78
N ALA A 95 17.31 -10.98 -15.92
CA ALA A 95 16.92 -10.12 -14.79
C ALA A 95 15.86 -10.79 -13.89
N GLY A 96 15.00 -11.63 -14.46
CA GLY A 96 13.92 -12.29 -13.75
C GLY A 96 14.33 -13.25 -12.65
N ASP A 97 15.57 -13.76 -12.67
CA ASP A 97 16.02 -14.63 -11.57
C ASP A 97 15.92 -13.93 -10.20
N LEU A 98 16.33 -12.66 -10.10
CA LEU A 98 16.16 -11.86 -8.88
C LEU A 98 14.69 -11.68 -8.52
N CYS A 99 13.85 -11.42 -9.50
CA CYS A 99 12.42 -11.21 -9.29
C CYS A 99 11.74 -12.46 -8.73
N ILE A 100 11.99 -13.61 -9.36
CA ILE A 100 11.45 -14.93 -8.97
C ILE A 100 11.89 -15.31 -7.55
N ARG A 101 13.10 -14.93 -7.12
CA ARG A 101 13.64 -15.22 -5.79
C ARG A 101 12.73 -14.76 -4.65
N CYS A 102 12.01 -13.65 -4.82
CA CYS A 102 11.06 -13.14 -3.85
C CYS A 102 9.61 -13.45 -4.22
N HIS A 103 9.26 -13.42 -5.51
CA HIS A 103 7.87 -13.58 -5.96
C HIS A 103 7.42 -15.05 -6.08
N SER A 104 8.36 -15.98 -6.13
CA SER A 104 8.12 -17.42 -6.15
C SER A 104 9.27 -18.15 -5.43
N ALA A 105 9.47 -17.82 -4.15
CA ALA A 105 10.63 -18.26 -3.40
C ALA A 105 10.81 -19.79 -3.39
N GLY A 106 9.76 -20.55 -3.14
CA GLY A 106 9.80 -22.02 -3.19
C GLY A 106 10.23 -22.56 -4.55
N GLY A 107 9.76 -21.96 -5.64
CA GLY A 107 10.16 -22.27 -7.01
C GLY A 107 11.62 -21.98 -7.26
N TRP A 108 12.09 -20.83 -6.81
CA TRP A 108 13.49 -20.42 -6.93
C TRP A 108 14.42 -21.37 -6.20
N TYR A 109 14.15 -21.69 -4.91
CA TYR A 109 14.97 -22.63 -4.14
C TYR A 109 14.96 -24.04 -4.71
N ALA A 110 13.92 -24.42 -5.41
CA ALA A 110 13.86 -25.71 -6.11
C ALA A 110 14.50 -25.68 -7.51
N GLY A 111 15.22 -24.60 -7.87
CA GLY A 111 15.96 -24.46 -9.12
C GLY A 111 15.09 -24.26 -10.37
N ARG A 112 13.86 -23.74 -10.19
CA ARG A 112 12.92 -23.53 -11.30
C ARG A 112 12.85 -22.08 -11.79
N SER A 113 13.79 -21.24 -11.39
CA SER A 113 13.93 -19.88 -11.92
C SER A 113 14.70 -19.81 -13.24
N THR A 114 15.06 -20.96 -13.82
CA THR A 114 15.70 -21.04 -15.14
C THR A 114 14.79 -21.87 -16.06
N PRO A 115 14.28 -21.29 -17.17
CA PRO A 115 14.51 -19.93 -17.69
C PRO A 115 14.01 -18.82 -16.75
N THR A 116 14.62 -17.63 -16.85
CA THR A 116 14.37 -16.50 -15.94
C THR A 116 13.07 -15.74 -16.24
N ASP A 117 12.44 -16.04 -17.38
CA ASP A 117 11.08 -15.61 -17.74
C ASP A 117 9.97 -16.23 -16.85
N GLY A 118 10.34 -17.20 -15.99
CA GLY A 118 9.42 -17.91 -15.11
C GLY A 118 8.74 -19.13 -15.75
N SER A 119 9.05 -19.46 -17.00
CA SER A 119 8.45 -20.61 -17.70
C SER A 119 8.79 -21.97 -17.07
N GLY A 120 9.84 -22.02 -16.24
CA GLY A 120 10.22 -23.18 -15.43
C GLY A 120 9.37 -23.40 -14.17
N LEU A 121 8.57 -22.42 -13.76
CA LEU A 121 7.76 -22.50 -12.54
C LEU A 121 6.54 -23.43 -12.73
N MET A 122 6.11 -24.02 -11.64
CA MET A 122 4.98 -24.95 -11.58
C MET A 122 3.82 -24.32 -10.81
N ALA A 123 2.61 -24.83 -10.98
CA ALA A 123 1.40 -24.32 -10.32
C ALA A 123 1.56 -24.18 -8.78
N GLY A 124 2.30 -25.09 -8.14
CA GLY A 124 2.58 -25.02 -6.69
C GLY A 124 3.53 -23.89 -6.30
N ASP A 125 4.21 -23.25 -7.24
CA ASP A 125 5.13 -22.14 -6.98
C ASP A 125 4.41 -20.79 -6.93
N ALA A 126 3.11 -20.78 -7.18
CA ALA A 126 2.28 -19.58 -7.14
C ALA A 126 2.12 -18.96 -5.75
N ASP A 127 2.45 -19.71 -4.70
CA ASP A 127 2.22 -19.30 -3.31
C ASP A 127 3.24 -18.27 -2.78
N GLY A 128 3.99 -17.64 -3.67
CA GLY A 128 4.83 -16.49 -3.37
C GLY A 128 5.88 -16.77 -2.30
N VAL A 129 5.83 -16.02 -1.20
CA VAL A 129 6.64 -16.26 0.00
C VAL A 129 5.85 -17.17 0.94
N ASP A 130 6.17 -18.44 0.94
CA ASP A 130 5.45 -19.48 1.67
C ASP A 130 5.82 -19.57 3.16
N CYS A 131 5.09 -20.43 3.88
CA CYS A 131 5.30 -20.63 5.31
C CYS A 131 6.74 -21.07 5.62
N ASP A 132 7.28 -22.01 4.88
CA ASP A 132 8.60 -22.56 5.14
C ASP A 132 9.72 -21.60 4.75
N THR A 133 9.56 -20.84 3.72
CA THR A 133 10.52 -19.78 3.37
C THR A 133 10.76 -18.87 4.56
N CYS A 134 9.68 -18.35 5.20
CA CYS A 134 9.82 -17.54 6.41
C CYS A 134 10.30 -18.34 7.62
N HIS A 135 9.67 -19.51 7.91
CA HIS A 135 9.95 -20.27 9.12
C HIS A 135 11.22 -21.14 9.06
N LYS A 136 12.04 -20.95 8.02
CA LYS A 136 13.42 -21.47 7.90
C LYS A 136 14.47 -20.39 7.74
N MET A 137 14.07 -19.11 7.63
CA MET A 137 15.02 -18.01 7.54
C MET A 137 15.87 -17.90 8.81
N THR A 138 17.17 -17.86 8.63
CA THR A 138 18.17 -17.55 9.66
C THR A 138 18.83 -16.21 9.36
N ASN A 139 19.46 -15.59 10.34
CA ASN A 139 20.24 -14.38 10.10
C ASN A 139 21.43 -14.69 9.19
N PRO A 140 21.58 -14.04 8.02
CA PRO A 140 22.69 -14.27 7.10
C PRO A 140 24.08 -14.07 7.73
N ASN A 141 24.19 -13.26 8.78
CA ASN A 141 25.46 -13.07 9.52
C ASN A 141 25.84 -14.24 10.43
N GLN A 142 25.01 -15.30 10.48
CA GLN A 142 25.21 -16.51 11.30
C GLN A 142 25.36 -16.23 12.81
N SER A 143 24.91 -15.08 13.30
CA SER A 143 25.04 -14.71 14.72
C SER A 143 24.18 -15.56 15.66
N GLU A 144 23.16 -16.23 15.14
CA GLU A 144 22.20 -17.01 15.89
C GLU A 144 22.19 -18.49 15.48
N LEU A 145 21.82 -18.74 14.23
CA LEU A 145 21.73 -20.07 13.65
C LEU A 145 22.41 -20.08 12.29
N ALA A 146 23.23 -21.08 12.02
CA ALA A 146 23.84 -21.23 10.72
C ALA A 146 22.78 -21.62 9.67
N GLY A 147 22.74 -20.87 8.59
CA GLY A 147 22.01 -21.23 7.38
C GLY A 147 22.87 -22.05 6.43
N VAL A 148 22.25 -22.65 5.43
CA VAL A 148 22.94 -23.31 4.33
C VAL A 148 23.40 -22.23 3.36
N MET A 149 24.69 -21.95 3.38
CA MET A 149 25.34 -20.98 2.50
C MET A 149 26.71 -21.54 2.12
N ASN A 150 26.87 -21.95 0.88
CA ASN A 150 28.15 -22.52 0.40
C ASN A 150 28.97 -21.46 -0.33
N PRO A 151 30.31 -21.48 -0.20
CA PRO A 151 31.13 -20.62 -1.01
C PRO A 151 30.88 -20.82 -2.52
N PRO A 152 30.87 -19.77 -3.33
CA PRO A 152 31.21 -18.37 -2.99
C PRO A 152 30.05 -17.52 -2.41
N PHE A 153 28.88 -18.05 -2.24
CA PHE A 153 27.65 -17.32 -1.85
C PHE A 153 27.49 -17.13 -0.34
N VAL A 154 28.56 -17.02 0.40
CA VAL A 154 28.52 -16.83 1.85
C VAL A 154 28.26 -15.36 2.17
N ALA A 155 27.23 -15.11 2.95
CA ALA A 155 27.02 -13.80 3.54
C ALA A 155 28.04 -13.55 4.65
N ASN A 156 28.71 -12.42 4.61
CA ASN A 156 29.61 -11.97 5.65
C ASN A 156 29.27 -10.54 6.06
N ASP A 157 28.18 -10.41 6.81
CA ASP A 157 27.85 -9.16 7.48
C ASP A 157 28.84 -8.94 8.60
N GLY A 158 29.77 -8.08 8.49
CA GLY A 158 30.55 -7.66 9.65
C GLY A 158 29.59 -7.33 10.82
N ALA A 159 29.96 -7.67 12.04
CA ALA A 159 29.13 -7.57 13.23
C ALA A 159 28.37 -6.21 13.30
N GLY A 160 27.06 -6.23 13.07
CA GLY A 160 26.14 -5.13 13.30
C GLY A 160 25.91 -4.14 12.17
N ASN A 161 26.51 -4.29 11.00
CA ASN A 161 26.39 -3.36 9.88
C ASN A 161 26.04 -4.03 8.54
N GLY A 162 25.48 -5.23 8.54
CA GLY A 162 25.17 -5.94 7.32
C GLY A 162 24.14 -5.26 6.44
N TYR A 163 24.22 -5.50 5.16
CA TYR A 163 23.21 -5.15 4.20
C TYR A 163 22.23 -6.32 4.05
N TYR A 164 20.96 -6.05 4.27
CA TYR A 164 19.86 -6.98 4.03
C TYR A 164 19.04 -6.45 2.85
N GLY A 165 18.80 -7.28 1.86
CA GLY A 165 18.07 -6.86 0.68
C GLY A 165 18.26 -7.78 -0.51
N SER A 166 17.64 -7.45 -1.62
CA SER A 166 17.72 -8.13 -2.92
C SER A 166 17.52 -9.66 -2.83
N GLY A 167 16.63 -10.09 -1.91
CA GLY A 167 16.33 -11.50 -1.71
C GLY A 167 17.49 -12.32 -1.14
N MET A 168 18.43 -11.69 -0.43
CA MET A 168 19.52 -12.41 0.21
C MET A 168 18.99 -13.14 1.45
N LEU A 169 18.55 -14.37 1.24
CA LEU A 169 17.96 -15.22 2.24
C LEU A 169 18.91 -16.33 2.65
N SER A 170 19.06 -16.55 3.95
CA SER A 170 19.78 -17.68 4.51
C SER A 170 18.77 -18.63 5.14
N LEU A 171 18.69 -19.86 4.68
CA LEU A 171 17.72 -20.85 5.14
C LEU A 171 18.39 -21.94 5.95
N SER A 172 17.73 -22.36 7.03
CA SER A 172 18.13 -23.52 7.83
C SER A 172 17.95 -24.82 7.05
N GLY A 173 18.98 -25.67 7.05
CA GLY A 173 18.89 -27.04 6.54
C GLY A 173 18.16 -28.00 7.47
N ASP A 174 17.87 -27.62 8.72
CA ASP A 174 17.18 -28.43 9.70
C ASP A 174 15.67 -28.54 9.45
N ASN A 175 15.02 -29.54 10.03
CA ASN A 175 13.57 -29.70 9.94
C ASN A 175 12.78 -28.84 10.95
N ALA A 176 13.45 -28.21 11.90
CA ALA A 176 12.83 -27.33 12.88
C ALA A 176 12.26 -26.08 12.20
N LYS A 177 11.06 -25.67 12.62
CA LYS A 177 10.50 -24.37 12.23
C LYS A 177 11.02 -23.30 13.19
N LEU A 178 11.35 -22.13 12.65
CA LEU A 178 11.88 -21.02 13.41
C LEU A 178 10.76 -19.99 13.70
N GLY A 179 10.89 -19.28 14.80
CA GLY A 179 9.92 -18.25 15.14
C GLY A 179 10.31 -17.43 16.37
N PRO A 180 9.61 -16.33 16.67
CA PRO A 180 10.07 -15.31 17.62
C PRO A 180 9.91 -15.71 19.10
N TYR A 181 9.13 -16.75 19.45
CA TYR A 181 8.69 -16.99 20.83
C TYR A 181 9.44 -18.13 21.50
N SER A 182 10.00 -17.90 22.70
CA SER A 182 10.64 -18.93 23.52
C SER A 182 9.65 -19.91 24.15
N ASP A 183 8.41 -19.51 24.31
CA ASP A 183 7.31 -20.24 24.96
C ASP A 183 6.34 -20.90 23.97
N ALA A 184 6.75 -21.07 22.71
CA ALA A 184 5.93 -21.72 21.70
C ALA A 184 5.71 -23.21 22.03
N ALA A 185 4.43 -23.61 22.14
CA ALA A 185 4.04 -25.00 22.40
C ALA A 185 3.79 -25.76 21.09
N ALA A 186 4.83 -25.87 20.25
CA ALA A 186 4.73 -26.50 18.94
C ALA A 186 4.58 -28.03 19.02
N ARG A 187 3.87 -28.63 18.04
CA ARG A 187 3.71 -30.09 17.88
C ARG A 187 4.72 -30.71 16.92
N HIS A 188 5.53 -29.87 16.27
CA HIS A 188 6.69 -30.22 15.45
C HIS A 188 7.95 -29.68 16.10
N GLN A 189 9.12 -30.00 15.55
CA GLN A 189 10.36 -29.41 15.99
C GLN A 189 10.30 -27.88 15.79
N PHE A 190 10.73 -27.16 16.80
CA PHE A 190 10.71 -25.72 16.85
C PHE A 190 11.98 -25.19 17.51
N THR A 191 12.50 -24.09 17.00
CA THR A 191 13.64 -23.37 17.58
C THR A 191 13.30 -21.89 17.61
N GLN A 192 13.51 -21.24 18.74
CA GLN A 192 13.38 -19.79 18.81
C GLN A 192 14.45 -19.13 17.92
N SER A 193 14.05 -18.12 17.19
CA SER A 193 14.93 -17.26 16.40
C SER A 193 14.63 -15.80 16.73
N LEU A 194 15.65 -15.06 17.18
CA LEU A 194 15.54 -13.64 17.45
C LEU A 194 15.52 -12.82 16.14
N PHE A 195 16.08 -13.36 15.06
CA PHE A 195 15.99 -12.76 13.75
C PHE A 195 14.54 -12.53 13.31
N HIS A 196 13.59 -13.39 13.71
CA HIS A 196 12.17 -13.19 13.45
C HIS A 196 11.54 -12.00 14.22
N ARG A 197 12.29 -11.37 15.13
CA ARG A 197 11.90 -10.13 15.82
C ARG A 197 12.57 -8.90 15.21
N ASP A 198 13.60 -9.11 14.39
CA ASP A 198 14.40 -8.05 13.78
C ASP A 198 13.75 -7.52 12.49
N ILE A 199 13.91 -6.23 12.24
CA ILE A 199 13.43 -5.58 11.00
C ILE A 199 14.18 -6.09 9.78
N SER A 200 15.43 -6.52 9.93
CA SER A 200 16.25 -7.08 8.85
C SER A 200 15.69 -8.37 8.28
N PHE A 201 14.83 -9.08 9.05
CA PHE A 201 14.08 -10.24 8.56
C PHE A 201 13.23 -9.88 7.35
N CYS A 202 12.43 -8.81 7.45
CA CYS A 202 11.64 -8.29 6.33
C CYS A 202 12.53 -7.58 5.30
N GLY A 203 13.57 -6.89 5.78
CA GLY A 203 14.54 -6.18 4.96
C GLY A 203 15.28 -7.07 3.97
N SER A 204 15.39 -8.37 4.23
CA SER A 204 16.01 -9.33 3.30
C SER A 204 15.33 -9.35 1.91
N CYS A 205 14.03 -9.03 1.82
CA CYS A 205 13.30 -8.90 0.57
C CYS A 205 12.90 -7.45 0.26
N HIS A 206 12.53 -6.66 1.29
CA HIS A 206 11.95 -5.33 1.11
C HIS A 206 13.02 -4.22 1.05
N ASP A 207 14.08 -4.46 0.28
CA ASP A 207 15.11 -3.50 -0.12
C ASP A 207 15.84 -4.06 -1.35
N VAL A 208 15.45 -3.61 -2.54
CA VAL A 208 15.89 -4.22 -3.79
C VAL A 208 16.56 -3.21 -4.68
N SER A 209 17.77 -3.55 -5.12
CA SER A 209 18.52 -2.84 -6.16
C SER A 209 18.35 -3.53 -7.50
N ASN A 210 18.38 -2.74 -8.55
CA ASN A 210 18.27 -3.21 -9.92
C ASN A 210 19.49 -4.06 -10.30
N PRO A 211 19.27 -5.23 -10.94
CA PRO A 211 20.34 -6.18 -11.23
C PRO A 211 21.34 -5.69 -12.28
N ALA A 212 20.93 -4.82 -13.19
CA ALA A 212 21.79 -4.33 -14.28
C ALA A 212 22.82 -3.29 -13.81
N VAL A 213 22.43 -2.40 -12.91
CA VAL A 213 23.25 -1.26 -12.47
C VAL A 213 23.44 -1.21 -10.96
N GLY A 214 23.12 -2.29 -10.26
CA GLY A 214 23.20 -2.38 -8.82
C GLY A 214 24.28 -3.34 -8.33
N ASP A 215 23.90 -4.15 -7.35
CA ASP A 215 24.77 -5.10 -6.66
C ASP A 215 25.44 -6.14 -7.56
N LEU A 216 24.86 -6.35 -8.74
CA LEU A 216 25.37 -7.30 -9.73
C LEU A 216 26.37 -6.67 -10.70
N ALA A 217 26.57 -5.36 -10.66
CA ALA A 217 27.57 -4.70 -11.46
C ALA A 217 28.98 -5.14 -11.07
N ASP A 218 29.94 -5.03 -12.00
CA ASP A 218 31.34 -5.30 -11.74
C ASP A 218 31.84 -4.54 -10.50
N ASN A 219 32.87 -5.05 -9.86
CA ASN A 219 33.44 -4.53 -8.61
C ASN A 219 32.46 -4.39 -7.43
N ASN A 220 31.60 -5.36 -7.24
CA ASN A 220 30.60 -5.37 -6.17
C ASN A 220 29.57 -4.24 -6.23
N GLY A 221 29.17 -3.88 -7.42
CA GLY A 221 28.21 -2.80 -7.60
C GLY A 221 28.74 -1.41 -7.33
N ALA A 222 30.04 -1.27 -7.01
CA ALA A 222 30.65 0.03 -7.04
C ALA A 222 30.69 0.52 -8.48
N GLN A 223 29.85 1.47 -8.80
CA GLN A 223 29.69 2.01 -10.15
C GLN A 223 30.98 2.74 -10.57
N SER A 224 31.86 2.04 -11.22
CA SER A 224 32.94 2.71 -11.94
C SER A 224 32.42 3.16 -13.30
N SER A 225 33.03 4.18 -13.86
CA SER A 225 32.75 4.60 -15.23
C SER A 225 33.07 3.53 -16.28
N ALA A 226 33.60 2.38 -15.85
CA ALA A 226 34.14 1.41 -16.78
C ALA A 226 33.09 0.50 -17.39
N ASP A 227 32.24 -0.13 -16.58
CA ASP A 227 31.18 -0.99 -17.10
C ASP A 227 30.14 -1.38 -16.02
N PRO A 228 29.02 -0.66 -15.90
CA PRO A 228 28.01 -0.96 -14.92
C PRO A 228 27.08 -2.13 -15.31
N VAL A 229 27.23 -2.69 -16.51
CA VAL A 229 26.33 -3.73 -17.04
C VAL A 229 27.02 -5.09 -17.13
N THR A 230 28.26 -5.19 -16.73
CA THR A 230 28.93 -6.49 -16.65
C THR A 230 28.55 -7.23 -15.39
N ALA A 231 28.53 -8.52 -15.49
CA ALA A 231 28.14 -9.44 -14.44
C ALA A 231 28.76 -9.07 -13.08
N SER A 232 28.06 -9.44 -12.07
CA SER A 232 28.29 -9.29 -10.64
C SER A 232 29.73 -9.10 -10.20
N GLY A 233 29.89 -8.41 -9.11
CA GLY A 233 31.12 -8.28 -8.40
C GLY A 233 31.75 -9.60 -7.94
N VAL A 234 32.66 -9.53 -7.01
CA VAL A 234 33.36 -10.73 -6.48
C VAL A 234 32.34 -11.61 -5.74
N LEU A 235 32.20 -12.85 -6.16
CA LEU A 235 31.35 -13.84 -5.51
C LEU A 235 31.71 -14.02 -4.03
N GLY A 236 30.70 -14.03 -3.17
CA GLY A 236 30.93 -14.21 -1.72
C GLY A 236 31.58 -13.02 -1.03
N SER A 237 31.58 -11.85 -1.66
CA SER A 237 32.04 -10.63 -1.01
C SER A 237 31.15 -10.18 0.16
N ALA A 238 31.71 -9.33 1.03
CA ALA A 238 31.00 -8.81 2.17
C ALA A 238 29.78 -8.00 1.74
N LEU A 239 28.71 -8.06 2.53
CA LEU A 239 27.40 -7.42 2.21
C LEU A 239 27.46 -5.91 2.24
N ASP A 240 28.33 -5.33 3.07
CA ASP A 240 28.59 -3.90 3.19
C ASP A 240 29.32 -3.30 1.98
N GLU A 241 29.86 -4.14 1.11
CA GLU A 241 30.49 -3.73 -0.16
C GLU A 241 29.48 -3.60 -1.31
N LYS A 242 28.20 -3.79 -1.06
CA LYS A 242 27.18 -3.73 -2.11
C LYS A 242 26.85 -2.30 -2.53
N ALA A 243 26.26 -2.20 -3.72
CA ALA A 243 25.91 -0.94 -4.36
C ALA A 243 25.10 0.01 -3.46
N ALA A 244 24.19 -0.52 -2.67
CA ALA A 244 23.37 0.26 -1.75
C ALA A 244 24.17 1.12 -0.76
N PHE A 245 25.41 0.73 -0.48
CA PHE A 245 26.30 1.47 0.42
C PHE A 245 27.35 2.30 -0.30
N ASN A 246 27.77 1.86 -1.49
CA ASN A 246 28.97 2.36 -2.13
C ASN A 246 28.69 3.35 -3.27
N ASN A 247 27.50 3.27 -3.89
CA ASN A 247 27.16 4.12 -5.03
C ASN A 247 26.37 5.35 -4.58
N PHE A 248 27.09 6.34 -4.18
CA PHE A 248 26.50 7.62 -3.82
C PHE A 248 27.10 8.73 -4.69
N PRO A 249 26.27 9.67 -5.18
CA PRO A 249 24.82 9.78 -5.07
C PRO A 249 24.08 9.08 -6.24
N TYR A 250 23.36 7.99 -5.97
CA TYR A 250 22.34 7.43 -6.86
C TYR A 250 22.80 7.03 -8.26
N GLN A 251 23.86 6.27 -8.38
CA GLN A 251 24.36 5.80 -9.66
C GLN A 251 23.89 4.40 -10.05
N TYR A 252 22.91 3.86 -9.37
CA TYR A 252 22.27 2.58 -9.68
C TYR A 252 20.77 2.66 -9.44
N GLY A 253 20.02 1.77 -10.06
CA GLY A 253 18.57 1.76 -9.99
C GLY A 253 18.04 1.24 -8.67
N ILE A 254 16.94 1.81 -8.25
CA ILE A 254 16.17 1.40 -7.09
C ILE A 254 14.92 0.69 -7.59
N VAL A 255 14.65 -0.49 -7.03
CA VAL A 255 13.35 -1.17 -7.21
C VAL A 255 12.48 -0.91 -6.00
N GLU A 256 13.01 -1.09 -4.79
CA GLU A 256 12.30 -0.85 -3.53
C GLU A 256 13.28 -0.45 -2.43
N ARG A 257 12.85 0.43 -1.49
CA ARG A 257 13.67 0.89 -0.35
C ARG A 257 12.92 0.93 0.98
N THR A 258 11.86 0.16 1.13
CA THR A 258 11.01 0.19 2.34
C THR A 258 11.80 -0.08 3.62
N PHE A 259 12.69 -1.07 3.62
CA PHE A 259 13.54 -1.36 4.77
C PHE A 259 14.52 -0.22 5.07
N SER A 260 15.19 0.32 4.05
CA SER A 260 16.11 1.45 4.20
C SER A 260 15.42 2.71 4.72
N GLU A 261 14.21 2.99 4.25
CA GLU A 261 13.36 4.07 4.75
C GLU A 261 13.03 3.86 6.25
N TYR A 262 12.61 2.65 6.63
CA TYR A 262 12.29 2.30 8.01
C TYR A 262 13.53 2.34 8.92
N TYR A 263 14.63 1.77 8.48
CA TYR A 263 15.90 1.73 9.22
C TYR A 263 16.43 3.13 9.52
N SER A 264 16.30 4.04 8.55
CA SER A 264 16.71 5.45 8.68
C SER A 264 15.83 6.23 9.65
N GLY A 265 14.64 5.72 9.95
CA GLY A 265 13.64 6.33 10.82
C GLY A 265 13.92 6.19 12.31
N GLY A 266 13.09 6.82 13.11
CA GLY A 266 13.17 6.81 14.57
C GLY A 266 12.38 5.67 15.22
N LEU A 267 11.34 5.16 14.57
CA LEU A 267 10.50 4.11 15.14
C LEU A 267 11.26 2.80 15.33
N SER A 268 12.16 2.43 14.43
CA SER A 268 13.02 1.25 14.57
C SER A 268 13.88 1.24 15.85
N LYS A 269 14.06 2.40 16.47
CA LYS A 269 14.85 2.65 17.69
C LYS A 269 13.98 2.95 18.90
N THR A 270 12.65 2.93 18.75
CA THR A 270 11.68 3.26 19.78
C THR A 270 11.04 2.00 20.36
N LEU A 271 11.09 1.84 21.68
CA LEU A 271 10.38 0.77 22.36
C LEU A 271 8.87 0.98 22.26
N VAL A 272 8.10 -0.08 22.06
CA VAL A 272 6.63 -0.04 22.09
C VAL A 272 6.13 0.55 23.41
N SER A 273 6.77 0.20 24.53
CA SER A 273 6.46 0.74 25.86
C SER A 273 6.70 2.26 25.98
N ASN A 274 7.47 2.86 25.09
CA ASN A 274 7.75 4.30 25.06
C ASN A 274 6.81 5.07 24.12
N TYR A 275 5.74 4.47 23.65
CA TYR A 275 4.76 5.09 22.74
C TYR A 275 4.31 6.48 23.20
N LEU A 276 3.98 6.64 24.48
CA LEU A 276 3.56 7.94 25.04
C LEU A 276 4.67 9.01 25.08
N SER A 277 5.92 8.65 24.79
CA SER A 277 7.01 9.61 24.63
C SER A 277 7.16 10.16 23.21
N LEU A 278 6.45 9.58 22.25
CA LEU A 278 6.38 10.10 20.89
C LEU A 278 5.64 11.44 20.85
N PRO A 279 5.89 12.29 19.84
CA PRO A 279 5.07 13.48 19.59
C PRO A 279 3.57 13.15 19.60
N ALA A 280 2.75 14.05 20.11
CA ALA A 280 1.32 13.78 20.30
C ALA A 280 0.57 13.48 19.00
N ASP A 281 1.01 14.06 17.88
CA ASP A 281 0.44 13.82 16.55
C ASP A 281 0.85 12.48 15.91
N LEU A 282 1.77 11.75 16.55
CA LEU A 282 2.14 10.36 16.22
C LEU A 282 1.46 9.33 17.12
N GLN A 283 0.76 9.78 18.17
CA GLN A 283 0.03 8.90 19.07
C GLN A 283 -1.36 8.58 18.49
N ALA A 284 -1.38 8.09 17.23
CA ALA A 284 -2.57 7.80 16.46
C ALA A 284 -2.29 6.76 15.37
N GLY A 285 -3.33 6.28 14.71
CA GLY A 285 -3.29 5.50 13.48
C GLY A 285 -2.50 4.21 13.59
N ALA A 286 -1.60 3.94 12.63
CA ALA A 286 -0.86 2.69 12.57
C ALA A 286 0.10 2.49 13.76
N ILE A 287 0.67 3.58 14.29
CA ILE A 287 1.58 3.54 15.45
C ILE A 287 0.79 3.19 16.73
N GLU A 288 -0.37 3.81 16.93
CA GLU A 288 -1.28 3.48 18.02
C GLU A 288 -1.76 2.03 17.94
N ALA A 289 -2.22 1.59 16.78
CA ALA A 289 -2.68 0.22 16.56
C ALA A 289 -1.58 -0.82 16.83
N ALA A 290 -0.32 -0.51 16.47
CA ALA A 290 0.82 -1.36 16.76
C ALA A 290 1.14 -1.40 18.27
N HIS A 291 1.07 -0.26 18.96
CA HIS A 291 1.23 -0.18 20.42
C HIS A 291 0.16 -0.98 21.16
N ASP A 292 -1.10 -0.76 20.83
CA ASP A 292 -2.24 -1.38 21.54
C ASP A 292 -2.30 -2.88 21.36
N SER A 293 -1.93 -3.38 20.18
CA SER A 293 -1.90 -4.82 19.88
C SER A 293 -0.66 -5.51 20.47
N ALA A 294 0.50 -4.86 20.52
CA ALA A 294 1.77 -5.51 20.87
C ALA A 294 1.89 -5.92 22.34
N GLY A 295 1.18 -5.29 23.26
CA GLY A 295 1.08 -5.73 24.65
C GLY A 295 2.37 -5.66 25.49
N GLY A 296 3.31 -4.75 25.15
CA GLY A 296 4.55 -4.57 25.91
C GLY A 296 5.70 -5.47 25.46
N ASN A 297 6.55 -5.92 26.38
CA ASN A 297 7.70 -6.79 26.10
C ASN A 297 7.28 -8.21 25.72
N TYR A 298 8.20 -8.97 25.11
CA TYR A 298 8.02 -10.38 24.86
C TYR A 298 7.92 -11.19 26.16
N SER A 299 7.32 -12.40 26.11
CA SER A 299 7.14 -13.26 27.27
C SER A 299 8.45 -13.69 27.95
N ASP A 300 9.57 -13.69 27.24
CA ASP A 300 10.92 -13.93 27.77
C ASP A 300 11.56 -12.70 28.42
N GLY A 301 10.84 -11.59 28.51
CA GLY A 301 11.30 -10.33 29.08
C GLY A 301 12.12 -9.44 28.13
N ALA A 302 12.39 -9.91 26.89
CA ALA A 302 13.07 -9.08 25.91
C ALA A 302 12.24 -7.86 25.54
N ALA A 303 12.91 -6.73 25.38
CA ALA A 303 12.27 -5.48 24.99
C ALA A 303 11.69 -5.58 23.57
N ARG A 304 10.48 -5.04 23.36
CA ARG A 304 9.84 -4.99 22.06
C ARG A 304 9.96 -3.57 21.48
N TYR A 305 10.61 -3.49 20.34
CA TYR A 305 10.68 -2.27 19.54
C TYR A 305 9.53 -2.21 18.53
N PHE A 306 9.18 -1.01 18.09
CA PHE A 306 8.39 -0.91 16.87
C PHE A 306 9.17 -1.53 15.72
N SER A 307 8.51 -2.36 14.93
CA SER A 307 9.12 -3.12 13.84
C SER A 307 8.11 -3.36 12.72
N CYS A 308 8.56 -3.85 11.57
CA CYS A 308 7.68 -4.29 10.49
C CYS A 308 6.62 -5.26 11.03
N GLN A 309 7.03 -6.20 11.88
CA GLN A 309 6.16 -7.22 12.46
C GLN A 309 5.10 -6.61 13.39
N THR A 310 5.40 -5.56 14.16
CA THR A 310 4.41 -4.94 15.06
C THR A 310 3.28 -4.24 14.31
N CYS A 311 3.52 -3.81 13.07
CA CYS A 311 2.52 -3.14 12.23
C CYS A 311 1.86 -4.09 11.23
N HIS A 312 2.62 -5.04 10.64
CA HIS A 312 2.16 -5.92 9.55
C HIS A 312 1.88 -7.37 9.97
N LEU A 313 2.20 -7.74 11.20
CA LEU A 313 1.85 -9.01 11.86
C LEU A 313 1.29 -8.70 13.25
N ARG A 314 0.34 -7.76 13.33
CA ARG A 314 -0.18 -7.25 14.60
C ARG A 314 -0.64 -8.38 15.50
N ALA A 315 -0.33 -8.26 16.78
CA ALA A 315 -0.72 -9.25 17.77
C ALA A 315 -2.25 -9.32 17.90
N THR A 316 -2.76 -10.54 18.01
CA THR A 316 -4.18 -10.83 18.27
C THR A 316 -4.32 -11.91 19.32
N THR A 317 -5.50 -12.02 19.93
CA THR A 317 -5.77 -13.09 20.90
C THR A 317 -6.33 -14.31 20.18
N GLY A 318 -5.62 -15.44 20.28
CA GLY A 318 -6.05 -16.67 19.63
C GLY A 318 -5.13 -17.85 19.90
N VAL A 319 -5.43 -18.97 19.26
CA VAL A 319 -4.58 -20.16 19.25
C VAL A 319 -3.86 -20.28 17.92
N GLY A 320 -2.59 -20.71 17.94
CA GLY A 320 -1.77 -20.79 16.73
C GLY A 320 -2.06 -22.01 15.86
N CYS A 321 -2.80 -23.03 16.34
CA CYS A 321 -3.18 -24.19 15.54
C CYS A 321 -4.43 -24.89 16.13
N ASN A 322 -5.03 -25.82 15.36
CA ASN A 322 -6.27 -26.54 15.69
C ASN A 322 -6.07 -27.76 16.62
N LYS A 323 -4.92 -27.90 17.28
CA LYS A 323 -4.63 -29.07 18.09
C LYS A 323 -5.08 -28.88 19.54
N ASN A 324 -5.53 -29.97 20.17
CA ASN A 324 -5.95 -29.96 21.58
C ASN A 324 -4.78 -29.58 22.51
N GLY A 325 -5.07 -28.72 23.50
CA GLY A 325 -4.10 -28.32 24.51
C GLY A 325 -3.09 -27.27 24.05
N VAL A 326 -3.33 -26.61 22.90
CA VAL A 326 -2.57 -25.42 22.49
C VAL A 326 -3.03 -24.21 23.31
N PRO A 327 -2.13 -23.48 23.95
CA PRO A 327 -2.51 -22.32 24.75
C PRO A 327 -3.05 -21.19 23.88
N THR A 328 -4.03 -20.46 24.40
CA THR A 328 -4.42 -19.18 23.84
C THR A 328 -3.33 -18.14 24.15
N ARG A 329 -2.88 -17.40 23.14
CA ARG A 329 -1.94 -16.30 23.26
C ARG A 329 -2.67 -14.98 23.09
N SER A 330 -2.26 -13.96 23.83
CA SER A 330 -2.69 -12.57 23.60
C SER A 330 -1.81 -11.84 22.59
N ASP A 331 -0.68 -12.44 22.22
CA ASP A 331 0.32 -11.89 21.30
C ASP A 331 0.54 -12.78 20.07
N LEU A 332 -0.50 -13.51 19.63
CA LEU A 332 -0.45 -14.32 18.42
C LEU A 332 -0.27 -13.38 17.19
N PRO A 333 0.79 -13.55 16.39
CA PRO A 333 0.95 -12.74 15.17
C PRO A 333 -0.16 -13.04 14.17
N LEU A 334 -0.90 -12.04 13.75
CA LEU A 334 -1.83 -12.16 12.64
C LEU A 334 -1.04 -12.20 11.33
N HIS A 335 -1.08 -13.35 10.64
CA HIS A 335 -0.27 -13.58 9.43
C HIS A 335 -0.87 -12.92 8.18
N ASP A 336 -1.37 -11.69 8.31
CA ASP A 336 -2.00 -10.97 7.21
C ASP A 336 -1.02 -10.13 6.37
N MET A 337 0.12 -9.74 6.91
CA MET A 337 1.19 -8.98 6.25
C MET A 337 0.64 -7.88 5.33
N THR A 338 -0.38 -7.17 5.82
CA THR A 338 -1.22 -6.29 5.01
C THR A 338 -0.48 -5.00 4.66
N GLY A 339 -0.35 -4.70 3.37
CA GLY A 339 0.04 -3.41 2.81
C GLY A 339 -1.16 -2.59 2.34
N GLY A 340 -0.92 -1.63 1.42
CA GLY A 340 -1.96 -0.74 0.88
C GLY A 340 -2.55 -1.16 -0.49
N ASN A 341 -2.13 -2.29 -1.07
CA ASN A 341 -2.62 -2.67 -2.39
C ASN A 341 -3.98 -3.38 -2.31
N TYR A 342 -5.05 -2.59 -2.29
CA TYR A 342 -6.43 -3.08 -2.26
C TYR A 342 -6.97 -3.50 -3.64
N TRP A 343 -6.32 -3.11 -4.74
CA TRP A 343 -6.78 -3.41 -6.09
C TRP A 343 -6.26 -4.75 -6.63
N MET A 344 -5.05 -5.15 -6.27
CA MET A 344 -4.45 -6.39 -6.76
C MET A 344 -5.30 -7.64 -6.51
N PRO A 345 -6.01 -7.79 -5.37
CA PRO A 345 -7.01 -8.82 -5.17
C PRO A 345 -8.04 -8.91 -6.31
N ASP A 346 -8.58 -7.79 -6.76
CA ASP A 346 -9.57 -7.77 -7.84
C ASP A 346 -8.96 -8.18 -9.17
N ALA A 347 -7.73 -7.75 -9.47
CA ALA A 347 -7.01 -8.10 -10.69
C ALA A 347 -6.71 -9.61 -10.76
N ILE A 348 -6.25 -10.21 -9.64
CA ILE A 348 -6.01 -11.66 -9.55
C ILE A 348 -7.31 -12.43 -9.77
N LEU A 349 -8.39 -12.08 -9.09
CA LEU A 349 -9.68 -12.75 -9.22
C LEU A 349 -10.27 -12.60 -10.64
N TYR A 350 -10.08 -11.45 -11.26
CA TYR A 350 -10.49 -11.24 -12.65
C TYR A 350 -9.72 -12.15 -13.61
N GLN A 351 -8.39 -12.17 -13.52
CA GLN A 351 -7.57 -12.99 -14.40
C GLN A 351 -7.81 -14.49 -14.16
N ASP A 352 -8.04 -14.92 -12.92
CA ASP A 352 -8.45 -16.29 -12.63
C ASP A 352 -9.76 -16.65 -13.33
N ALA A 353 -10.77 -15.80 -13.24
CA ALA A 353 -12.06 -15.99 -13.89
C ALA A 353 -11.97 -16.00 -15.43
N GLN A 354 -10.99 -15.29 -16.01
CA GLN A 354 -10.72 -15.27 -17.45
C GLN A 354 -9.77 -16.39 -17.91
N ASN A 355 -9.19 -17.17 -17.00
CA ASN A 355 -8.13 -18.15 -17.25
C ASN A 355 -6.87 -17.52 -17.88
N THR A 356 -6.56 -16.28 -17.52
CA THR A 356 -5.37 -15.54 -17.96
C THR A 356 -4.36 -15.33 -16.83
N LEU A 357 -4.64 -15.85 -15.62
CA LEU A 357 -3.69 -15.79 -14.51
C LEU A 357 -2.47 -16.65 -14.86
N ARG A 358 -1.29 -16.03 -14.88
CA ARG A 358 -0.06 -16.65 -15.39
C ARG A 358 0.35 -17.88 -14.57
N LEU A 359 0.21 -17.82 -13.26
CA LEU A 359 0.58 -18.90 -12.36
C LEU A 359 -0.50 -19.09 -11.29
N GLY A 360 -0.82 -20.35 -10.95
CA GLY A 360 -1.70 -20.71 -9.84
C GLY A 360 -3.17 -20.33 -10.01
N GLY A 361 -3.68 -20.39 -11.24
CA GLY A 361 -5.10 -20.24 -11.54
C GLY A 361 -5.94 -21.44 -11.06
N GLY A 362 -7.27 -21.27 -11.07
CA GLY A 362 -8.22 -22.22 -10.52
C GLY A 362 -8.36 -22.10 -9.00
N LEU A 363 -8.48 -20.87 -8.51
CA LEU A 363 -8.54 -20.55 -7.09
C LEU A 363 -9.72 -21.26 -6.40
N SER A 364 -9.44 -21.88 -5.25
CA SER A 364 -10.46 -22.45 -4.39
C SER A 364 -11.30 -21.37 -3.70
N THR A 365 -12.52 -21.72 -3.26
CA THR A 365 -13.38 -20.78 -2.50
C THR A 365 -12.64 -20.19 -1.28
N VAL A 366 -11.85 -20.98 -0.57
CA VAL A 366 -11.09 -20.49 0.59
C VAL A 366 -10.03 -19.46 0.18
N GLN A 367 -9.38 -19.65 -0.96
CA GLN A 367 -8.42 -18.67 -1.48
C GLN A 367 -9.14 -17.38 -1.91
N VAL A 368 -10.27 -17.49 -2.59
CA VAL A 368 -11.09 -16.33 -2.99
C VAL A 368 -11.55 -15.54 -1.76
N ASP A 369 -12.10 -16.22 -0.74
CA ASP A 369 -12.55 -15.59 0.50
C ASP A 369 -11.38 -14.90 1.25
N ALA A 370 -10.21 -15.55 1.28
CA ALA A 370 -9.02 -14.99 1.91
C ALA A 370 -8.50 -13.74 1.18
N ILE A 371 -8.45 -13.78 -0.15
CA ILE A 371 -8.03 -12.64 -1.00
C ILE A 371 -8.98 -11.45 -0.81
N GLN A 372 -10.30 -11.68 -0.78
CA GLN A 372 -11.29 -10.62 -0.52
C GLN A 372 -11.16 -10.04 0.90
N ALA A 373 -10.90 -10.89 1.89
CA ALA A 373 -10.60 -10.43 3.25
C ALA A 373 -9.31 -9.59 3.28
N GLY A 374 -8.29 -9.96 2.51
CA GLY A 374 -7.05 -9.22 2.33
C GLY A 374 -7.29 -7.82 1.76
N LYS A 375 -8.16 -7.68 0.74
CA LYS A 375 -8.58 -6.39 0.20
C LYS A 375 -9.12 -5.46 1.29
N SER A 376 -10.05 -5.97 2.10
CA SER A 376 -10.68 -5.20 3.19
C SER A 376 -9.64 -4.75 4.24
N ARG A 377 -8.67 -5.60 4.56
CA ARG A 377 -7.57 -5.26 5.48
C ARG A 377 -6.65 -4.20 4.89
N ALA A 378 -6.36 -4.26 3.59
CA ALA A 378 -5.55 -3.23 2.92
C ALA A 378 -6.21 -1.84 3.02
N GLN A 379 -7.52 -1.75 2.83
CA GLN A 379 -8.27 -0.51 3.02
C GLN A 379 -8.23 -0.01 4.47
N GLN A 380 -8.38 -0.90 5.45
CA GLN A 380 -8.24 -0.56 6.88
C GLN A 380 -6.83 -0.03 7.19
N GLN A 381 -5.78 -0.64 6.61
CA GLN A 381 -4.40 -0.21 6.81
C GLN A 381 -4.16 1.20 6.24
N LEU A 382 -4.73 1.51 5.08
CA LEU A 382 -4.65 2.85 4.48
C LEU A 382 -5.28 3.92 5.38
N ASN A 383 -6.42 3.62 6.02
CA ASN A 383 -7.09 4.53 6.96
C ASN A 383 -6.25 4.85 8.22
N LEU A 384 -5.29 4.00 8.56
CA LEU A 384 -4.40 4.17 9.70
C LEU A 384 -3.09 4.91 9.35
N ALA A 385 -2.79 5.10 8.06
CA ALA A 385 -1.47 5.51 7.60
C ALA A 385 -1.20 7.00 7.73
N VAL A 386 -2.22 7.84 7.87
CA VAL A 386 -2.10 9.30 7.75
C VAL A 386 -3.15 10.03 8.56
N SER A 387 -2.82 11.24 8.99
CA SER A 387 -3.80 12.20 9.53
C SER A 387 -3.72 13.54 8.80
N LEU A 388 -4.88 14.22 8.70
CA LEU A 388 -5.02 15.55 8.13
C LEU A 388 -5.43 16.55 9.19
N GLY A 389 -4.83 17.74 9.19
CA GLY A 389 -5.20 18.82 10.09
C GLY A 389 -5.22 20.17 9.35
N VAL A 390 -6.37 20.86 9.39
CA VAL A 390 -6.54 22.18 8.77
C VAL A 390 -6.44 23.26 9.83
N THR A 391 -5.63 24.28 9.55
CA THR A 391 -5.51 25.48 10.41
C THR A 391 -5.43 26.72 9.52
N GLY A 392 -6.47 27.56 9.54
CA GLY A 392 -6.62 28.64 8.59
C GLY A 392 -6.55 28.12 7.14
N ASP A 393 -5.74 28.71 6.30
CA ASP A 393 -5.54 28.28 4.92
C ASP A 393 -4.36 27.29 4.77
N THR A 394 -4.10 26.50 5.80
CA THR A 394 -2.99 25.53 5.79
C THR A 394 -3.49 24.16 6.13
N LEU A 395 -3.09 23.17 5.31
CA LEU A 395 -3.30 21.74 5.56
C LEU A 395 -1.99 21.07 5.96
N LYS A 396 -1.98 20.43 7.12
CA LYS A 396 -0.89 19.54 7.55
C LYS A 396 -1.26 18.08 7.26
N ILE A 397 -0.36 17.35 6.60
CA ILE A 397 -0.47 15.92 6.34
C ILE A 397 0.62 15.23 7.15
N THR A 398 0.26 14.38 8.10
CA THR A 398 1.20 13.70 9.00
C THR A 398 1.31 12.22 8.61
N ASN A 399 2.54 11.75 8.36
CA ASN A 399 2.82 10.34 8.13
C ASN A 399 2.80 9.57 9.46
N LEU A 400 1.87 8.64 9.60
CA LEU A 400 1.70 7.76 10.78
C LEU A 400 2.30 6.36 10.57
N THR A 401 3.18 6.21 9.55
CA THR A 401 3.86 4.95 9.26
C THR A 401 5.35 5.01 9.62
N GLY A 402 6.03 3.86 9.58
CA GLY A 402 7.46 3.80 9.87
C GLY A 402 8.38 3.99 8.66
N HIS A 403 7.84 4.18 7.49
CA HIS A 403 8.53 4.34 6.20
C HIS A 403 7.96 5.54 5.45
N LYS A 404 8.46 5.86 4.28
CA LYS A 404 7.85 6.93 3.47
C LYS A 404 6.38 6.63 3.20
N LEU A 405 5.59 7.65 3.13
CA LEU A 405 4.17 7.57 2.81
C LEU A 405 4.00 7.97 1.34
N ILE A 406 3.76 7.06 0.48
CA ILE A 406 3.57 5.62 0.47
C ILE A 406 4.90 4.87 0.24
N SER A 407 5.02 3.57 0.58
CA SER A 407 6.23 2.76 0.37
C SER A 407 5.93 1.43 -0.33
N GLY A 408 6.91 0.54 -0.42
CA GLY A 408 6.89 -0.66 -1.24
C GLY A 408 7.41 -0.35 -2.65
N TYR A 409 7.11 -1.20 -3.61
CA TYR A 409 7.40 -0.93 -5.03
C TYR A 409 6.62 0.32 -5.48
N PRO A 410 7.29 1.45 -5.74
CA PRO A 410 6.59 2.73 -5.86
C PRO A 410 6.12 3.07 -7.27
N GLU A 411 6.57 2.34 -8.29
CA GLU A 411 6.24 2.62 -9.69
C GLU A 411 4.73 2.56 -9.93
N GLY A 412 4.20 3.62 -10.47
CA GLY A 412 2.77 3.80 -10.69
C GLY A 412 1.93 4.07 -9.45
N ARG A 413 2.50 3.97 -8.23
CA ARG A 413 1.80 4.32 -6.99
C ARG A 413 1.81 5.82 -6.77
N ARG A 414 0.65 6.36 -6.37
CA ARG A 414 0.54 7.78 -6.06
C ARG A 414 -0.50 8.06 -4.99
N MET A 415 -0.31 9.17 -4.33
CA MET A 415 -1.23 9.76 -3.39
C MET A 415 -1.39 11.23 -3.74
N TRP A 416 -2.60 11.79 -3.69
CA TRP A 416 -2.79 13.21 -4.02
C TRP A 416 -3.96 13.82 -3.26
N LEU A 417 -3.98 15.15 -3.23
CA LEU A 417 -5.10 15.90 -2.68
C LEU A 417 -6.15 16.13 -3.75
N ASN A 418 -7.39 15.76 -3.45
CA ASN A 418 -8.58 16.21 -4.14
C ASN A 418 -9.30 17.21 -3.23
N VAL A 419 -9.45 18.46 -3.71
CA VAL A 419 -10.09 19.53 -2.95
C VAL A 419 -11.24 20.12 -3.75
N LYS A 420 -12.45 20.01 -3.20
CA LYS A 420 -13.67 20.56 -3.78
C LYS A 420 -14.07 21.82 -3.03
N TRP A 421 -14.06 22.95 -3.71
CA TRP A 421 -14.37 24.27 -3.19
C TRP A 421 -15.79 24.67 -3.48
N TYR A 422 -16.53 25.15 -2.49
CA TYR A 422 -17.92 25.53 -2.61
C TYR A 422 -18.17 26.95 -2.05
N ASP A 423 -19.19 27.61 -2.62
CA ASP A 423 -19.74 28.85 -2.07
C ASP A 423 -20.77 28.60 -0.97
N ASP A 424 -21.37 29.68 -0.46
CA ASP A 424 -22.42 29.64 0.57
C ASP A 424 -23.78 29.08 0.09
N THR A 425 -23.91 28.78 -1.20
CA THR A 425 -25.08 28.14 -1.81
C THR A 425 -24.85 26.65 -2.15
N ASN A 426 -23.72 26.06 -1.73
CA ASN A 426 -23.27 24.72 -2.11
C ASN A 426 -22.95 24.56 -3.61
N THR A 427 -22.66 25.64 -4.32
CA THR A 427 -22.22 25.56 -5.71
C THR A 427 -20.72 25.27 -5.76
N LEU A 428 -20.34 24.23 -6.50
CA LEU A 428 -18.93 23.88 -6.73
C LEU A 428 -18.26 24.99 -7.58
N LEU A 429 -17.25 25.66 -6.99
CA LEU A 429 -16.48 26.72 -7.64
C LEU A 429 -15.25 26.17 -8.38
N ARG A 430 -14.55 25.22 -7.76
CA ARG A 430 -13.32 24.61 -8.30
C ARG A 430 -13.09 23.25 -7.68
N GLU A 431 -12.53 22.33 -8.44
CA GLU A 431 -12.04 21.03 -7.96
C GLU A 431 -10.57 20.87 -8.35
N ASP A 432 -9.68 20.84 -7.35
CA ASP A 432 -8.26 20.57 -7.52
C ASP A 432 -8.01 19.06 -7.40
N GLY A 433 -7.09 18.51 -8.20
CA GLY A 433 -6.80 17.07 -8.19
C GLY A 433 -7.97 16.20 -8.68
N ARG A 434 -8.77 16.70 -9.60
CA ARG A 434 -9.91 15.97 -10.15
C ARG A 434 -9.48 14.68 -10.84
N TYR A 435 -10.17 13.58 -10.54
CA TYR A 435 -10.03 12.31 -11.22
C TYR A 435 -11.13 12.19 -12.29
N ASP A 436 -10.72 12.06 -13.56
CA ASP A 436 -11.66 12.15 -14.69
C ASP A 436 -11.18 11.34 -15.90
N VAL A 437 -11.99 11.27 -16.94
CA VAL A 437 -11.63 10.64 -18.21
C VAL A 437 -10.51 11.44 -18.88
N VAL A 438 -9.39 10.76 -19.15
CA VAL A 438 -8.21 11.36 -19.80
C VAL A 438 -7.93 10.77 -21.17
N SER A 439 -8.37 9.53 -21.44
CA SER A 439 -8.12 8.81 -22.69
C SER A 439 -9.22 7.78 -22.93
N ALA A 440 -9.07 6.97 -23.96
CA ALA A 440 -9.92 5.79 -24.20
C ALA A 440 -9.10 4.68 -24.86
N VAL A 441 -9.31 3.46 -24.40
CA VAL A 441 -8.73 2.24 -25.00
C VAL A 441 -9.87 1.38 -25.57
N ASN A 442 -9.83 1.10 -26.87
CA ASN A 442 -10.88 0.33 -27.56
C ASN A 442 -12.31 0.84 -27.28
N GLY A 443 -12.46 2.16 -27.12
CA GLY A 443 -13.74 2.80 -26.83
C GLY A 443 -14.14 2.79 -25.33
N THR A 444 -13.37 2.17 -24.46
CA THR A 444 -13.53 2.23 -23.00
C THR A 444 -12.86 3.49 -22.46
N PRO A 445 -13.60 4.42 -21.81
CA PRO A 445 -13.00 5.59 -21.17
C PRO A 445 -11.98 5.20 -20.11
N VAL A 446 -10.84 5.88 -20.08
CA VAL A 446 -9.76 5.68 -19.14
C VAL A 446 -9.69 6.83 -18.16
N MET A 447 -9.72 6.48 -16.88
CA MET A 447 -9.71 7.42 -15.76
C MET A 447 -8.30 7.67 -15.22
N SER A 448 -7.97 8.93 -14.96
CA SER A 448 -6.74 9.32 -14.26
C SER A 448 -6.89 10.72 -13.66
N ILE A 449 -5.86 11.24 -12.97
CA ILE A 449 -5.82 12.64 -12.55
C ILE A 449 -5.92 13.51 -13.82
N ALA A 450 -6.91 14.38 -13.88
CA ALA A 450 -7.23 15.16 -15.10
C ALA A 450 -6.05 16.02 -15.59
N ASN A 451 -5.34 16.67 -14.66
CA ASN A 451 -4.17 17.49 -14.95
C ASN A 451 -3.05 17.22 -13.93
N LEU A 452 -2.01 16.52 -14.36
CA LEU A 452 -0.83 16.23 -13.52
C LEU A 452 0.02 17.47 -13.21
N ASN A 453 -0.12 18.54 -14.00
CA ASN A 453 0.64 19.78 -13.89
C ASN A 453 -0.18 20.92 -13.27
N ASP A 454 -1.33 20.64 -12.67
CA ASP A 454 -2.12 21.66 -11.97
C ASP A 454 -1.35 22.16 -10.74
N PRO A 455 -1.03 23.46 -10.64
CA PRO A 455 -0.27 24.01 -9.52
C PRO A 455 -1.03 23.92 -8.18
N ASN A 456 -2.35 23.70 -8.19
CA ASN A 456 -3.15 23.50 -6.98
C ASN A 456 -3.27 22.03 -6.56
N THR A 457 -2.77 21.12 -7.40
CA THR A 457 -2.83 19.67 -7.11
C THR A 457 -1.50 19.18 -6.58
N LYS A 458 -1.47 18.74 -5.33
CA LYS A 458 -0.28 18.11 -4.73
C LYS A 458 -0.35 16.62 -4.94
N ILE A 459 0.62 16.06 -5.68
CA ILE A 459 0.78 14.62 -5.93
C ILE A 459 2.07 14.13 -5.24
N TYR A 460 1.97 13.04 -4.46
CA TYR A 460 3.08 12.36 -3.81
C TYR A 460 3.36 11.05 -4.53
N GLU A 461 4.58 10.89 -5.04
CA GLU A 461 5.01 9.76 -5.83
C GLU A 461 6.54 9.69 -5.89
N ALA A 462 7.08 8.58 -6.37
CA ALA A 462 8.47 8.48 -6.75
C ALA A 462 8.57 8.15 -8.24
N HIS A 463 9.50 8.78 -8.93
CA HIS A 463 9.83 8.53 -10.33
C HIS A 463 11.30 8.22 -10.44
N TYR A 464 11.60 7.04 -10.95
CA TYR A 464 12.95 6.64 -11.29
C TYR A 464 13.21 6.88 -12.77
N GLY A 465 14.46 6.84 -13.19
CA GLY A 465 14.78 7.12 -14.57
C GLY A 465 16.26 6.92 -14.91
N MET A 466 16.63 7.50 -16.04
CA MET A 466 17.97 7.41 -16.59
C MET A 466 18.60 8.78 -16.67
N THR A 467 19.94 8.84 -16.46
CA THR A 467 20.74 10.02 -16.79
C THR A 467 21.18 10.00 -18.26
N GLN A 468 21.48 11.18 -18.79
CA GLN A 468 22.00 11.34 -20.16
C GLN A 468 23.29 10.52 -20.38
N GLU A 469 24.20 10.51 -19.39
CA GLU A 469 25.46 9.76 -19.45
C GLU A 469 25.20 8.26 -19.53
N TRP A 470 24.22 7.77 -18.75
CA TRP A 470 23.82 6.37 -18.78
C TRP A 470 23.13 6.02 -20.11
N ALA A 471 22.26 6.88 -20.63
CA ALA A 471 21.63 6.70 -21.94
C ALA A 471 22.68 6.55 -23.06
N ASN A 472 23.72 7.40 -23.07
CA ASN A 472 24.84 7.27 -23.99
C ASN A 472 25.58 5.94 -23.83
N LYS A 473 25.74 5.48 -22.58
CA LYS A 473 26.38 4.19 -22.30
C LYS A 473 25.56 3.04 -22.88
N LEU A 474 24.23 3.06 -22.68
CA LEU A 474 23.32 2.04 -23.21
C LEU A 474 23.34 2.01 -24.75
N LEU A 475 23.36 3.18 -25.43
CA LEU A 475 23.56 3.23 -26.88
C LEU A 475 24.89 2.60 -27.30
N GLY A 476 25.96 2.87 -26.55
CA GLY A 476 27.29 2.26 -26.78
C GLY A 476 27.30 0.74 -26.58
N LEU A 477 26.42 0.21 -25.76
CA LEU A 477 26.22 -1.22 -25.48
C LEU A 477 25.28 -1.88 -26.50
N GLY A 478 24.69 -1.11 -27.42
CA GLY A 478 23.86 -1.65 -28.50
C GLY A 478 22.35 -1.54 -28.29
N TYR A 479 21.90 -0.84 -27.24
CA TYR A 479 20.46 -0.59 -27.07
C TYR A 479 19.95 0.33 -28.19
N PRO A 480 18.72 0.13 -28.69
CA PRO A 480 18.18 0.88 -29.79
C PRO A 480 17.91 2.35 -29.38
N SER A 481 18.28 3.28 -30.26
CA SER A 481 18.07 4.73 -30.00
C SER A 481 16.59 5.11 -29.95
N ASP A 482 15.73 4.34 -30.58
CA ASP A 482 14.28 4.49 -30.60
C ASP A 482 13.57 3.73 -29.48
N LEU A 483 14.30 3.16 -28.48
CA LEU A 483 13.70 2.59 -27.29
C LEU A 483 12.82 3.65 -26.59
N PRO A 484 11.50 3.41 -26.48
CA PRO A 484 10.60 4.38 -25.86
C PRO A 484 10.82 4.49 -24.37
N LEU A 485 11.18 5.63 -23.83
CA LEU A 485 11.31 5.88 -22.38
C LEU A 485 9.98 6.29 -21.76
N SER A 486 9.13 6.99 -22.52
CA SER A 486 7.77 7.36 -22.08
C SER A 486 6.80 7.44 -23.24
N TYR A 487 5.50 7.38 -22.91
CA TYR A 487 4.39 7.49 -23.84
C TYR A 487 3.46 8.62 -23.43
N ASP A 488 2.91 9.34 -24.41
CA ASP A 488 1.86 10.31 -24.18
C ASP A 488 0.62 9.63 -23.59
N ARG A 489 0.20 10.07 -22.43
CA ARG A 489 -0.86 9.44 -21.63
C ARG A 489 -2.25 9.45 -22.29
N VAL A 490 -2.46 10.31 -23.29
CA VAL A 490 -3.74 10.48 -23.98
C VAL A 490 -3.77 9.66 -25.26
N SER A 491 -2.75 9.79 -26.10
CA SER A 491 -2.68 9.17 -27.41
C SER A 491 -1.98 7.81 -27.44
N GLY A 492 -1.14 7.49 -26.43
CA GLY A 492 -0.27 6.31 -26.43
C GLY A 492 0.90 6.41 -27.39
N ALA A 493 1.12 7.56 -28.04
CA ALA A 493 2.29 7.75 -28.90
C ALA A 493 3.57 7.81 -28.07
N VAL A 494 4.70 7.39 -28.64
CA VAL A 494 6.02 7.57 -28.02
C VAL A 494 6.26 9.04 -27.80
N ASP A 495 6.52 9.43 -26.56
CA ASP A 495 6.75 10.81 -26.14
C ASP A 495 8.25 11.14 -26.07
N TYR A 496 9.05 10.18 -25.59
CA TYR A 496 10.48 10.35 -25.42
C TYR A 496 11.23 9.05 -25.64
N THR A 497 12.42 9.09 -26.22
CA THR A 497 13.23 7.92 -26.53
C THR A 497 14.60 7.94 -25.84
N LEU A 498 15.30 6.79 -25.82
CA LEU A 498 16.67 6.70 -25.33
C LEU A 498 17.61 7.63 -26.12
N GLY A 499 17.42 7.73 -27.44
CA GLY A 499 18.18 8.63 -28.31
C GLY A 499 17.95 10.09 -27.99
N ASP A 500 16.71 10.48 -27.66
CA ASP A 500 16.37 11.85 -27.25
C ASP A 500 17.12 12.21 -25.97
N LEU A 501 17.13 11.32 -24.97
CA LEU A 501 17.86 11.55 -23.72
C LEU A 501 19.35 11.62 -23.95
N ALA A 502 19.93 10.70 -24.72
CA ALA A 502 21.34 10.68 -25.03
C ALA A 502 21.82 11.95 -25.75
N GLY A 503 20.93 12.57 -26.53
CA GLY A 503 21.18 13.84 -27.22
C GLY A 503 21.11 15.10 -26.34
N GLN A 504 20.72 14.98 -25.07
CA GLN A 504 20.61 16.12 -24.14
C GLN A 504 21.99 16.56 -23.59
N ALA A 505 21.96 17.64 -22.83
CA ALA A 505 23.16 18.10 -22.11
C ALA A 505 23.52 17.12 -20.96
N PRO A 506 24.82 16.96 -20.64
CA PRO A 506 25.25 16.19 -19.48
C PRO A 506 24.56 16.63 -18.19
N GLY A 507 24.18 15.66 -17.34
CA GLY A 507 23.46 15.87 -16.10
C GLY A 507 21.93 15.95 -16.26
N THR A 508 21.42 15.88 -17.51
CA THR A 508 19.95 15.73 -17.72
C THR A 508 19.51 14.31 -17.34
N SER A 509 18.32 14.20 -16.79
CA SER A 509 17.67 12.89 -16.54
C SER A 509 16.22 12.89 -17.07
N HIS A 510 15.72 11.71 -17.37
CA HIS A 510 14.34 11.50 -17.78
C HIS A 510 13.74 10.31 -17.03
N GLU A 511 12.48 10.43 -16.60
CA GLU A 511 11.76 9.36 -15.94
C GLU A 511 11.36 8.26 -16.94
N THR A 512 11.43 7.01 -16.50
CA THR A 512 10.96 5.87 -17.30
C THR A 512 10.65 4.68 -16.40
N PHE A 513 9.74 3.83 -16.85
CA PHE A 513 9.41 2.57 -16.18
C PHE A 513 10.24 1.38 -16.66
N HIS A 514 11.31 1.59 -17.41
CA HIS A 514 12.35 0.58 -17.68
C HIS A 514 13.22 0.36 -16.44
N PHE A 515 12.59 -0.15 -15.37
CA PHE A 515 13.14 -0.12 -14.01
C PHE A 515 14.48 -0.85 -13.84
N VAL A 516 14.74 -1.90 -14.62
CA VAL A 516 16.04 -2.61 -14.58
C VAL A 516 17.18 -1.83 -15.25
N LEU A 517 16.84 -0.81 -16.04
CA LEU A 517 17.80 0.08 -16.67
C LEU A 517 17.91 1.43 -15.95
N ASN A 518 17.08 1.71 -14.97
CA ASN A 518 17.11 2.96 -14.22
C ASN A 518 18.36 3.08 -13.36
N ASN A 519 19.03 4.24 -13.40
CA ASN A 519 20.23 4.51 -12.62
C ASN A 519 20.12 5.77 -11.74
N THR A 520 18.95 6.42 -11.71
CA THR A 520 18.75 7.65 -10.93
C THR A 520 17.32 7.75 -10.39
N VAL A 521 17.16 8.56 -9.34
CA VAL A 521 15.86 9.01 -8.85
C VAL A 521 15.60 10.40 -9.40
N VAL A 522 14.57 10.53 -10.25
CA VAL A 522 14.19 11.81 -10.86
C VAL A 522 13.36 12.65 -9.90
N LYS A 523 12.47 11.99 -9.16
CA LYS A 523 11.58 12.61 -8.17
C LYS A 523 11.31 11.62 -7.04
N ASP A 524 11.34 12.06 -5.80
CA ASP A 524 10.75 11.34 -4.67
C ASP A 524 10.26 12.36 -3.63
N ASN A 525 8.98 12.70 -3.70
CA ASN A 525 8.34 13.63 -2.79
C ASN A 525 7.38 12.94 -1.82
N ARG A 526 7.59 11.67 -1.56
CA ARG A 526 6.85 10.91 -0.54
C ARG A 526 7.23 11.38 0.85
N ILE A 527 6.24 11.56 1.74
CA ILE A 527 6.47 12.13 3.08
C ILE A 527 7.34 11.18 3.92
N PRO A 528 8.50 11.63 4.46
CA PRO A 528 9.38 10.78 5.26
C PRO A 528 8.72 10.25 6.54
N PRO A 529 9.23 9.15 7.13
CA PRO A 529 8.79 8.70 8.45
C PRO A 529 9.41 9.55 9.58
N TYR A 530 8.82 9.42 10.77
CA TYR A 530 9.35 10.05 11.98
C TYR A 530 10.82 9.71 12.22
N GLY A 531 11.60 10.77 12.46
CA GLY A 531 13.01 10.64 12.83
C GLY A 531 13.95 10.15 11.74
N MET A 532 13.54 10.18 10.46
CA MET A 532 14.38 9.78 9.33
C MET A 532 15.64 10.67 9.27
N GLN A 533 16.79 10.04 9.49
CA GLN A 533 18.09 10.72 9.55
C GLN A 533 18.66 10.90 8.14
N TYR A 534 19.12 12.11 7.83
CA TYR A 534 19.69 12.45 6.51
C TYR A 534 20.83 11.51 6.12
N GLU A 535 21.86 11.34 6.97
CA GLU A 535 23.02 10.53 6.63
C GLU A 535 22.70 9.04 6.49
N GLU A 536 21.79 8.49 7.30
CA GLU A 536 21.39 7.09 7.16
C GLU A 536 20.59 6.87 5.88
N ALA A 537 19.66 7.78 5.56
CA ALA A 537 18.92 7.72 4.31
C ALA A 537 19.81 7.92 3.08
N ARG A 538 20.80 8.81 3.18
CA ARG A 538 21.79 9.06 2.13
C ARG A 538 22.59 7.79 1.79
N LYS A 539 23.15 7.12 2.82
CA LYS A 539 23.91 5.88 2.64
C LYS A 539 23.10 4.75 2.02
N ARG A 540 21.79 4.80 2.15
CA ARG A 540 20.86 3.75 1.72
C ARG A 540 20.10 4.10 0.45
N ASN A 541 20.41 5.22 -0.21
CA ASN A 541 19.66 5.73 -1.35
C ASN A 541 18.15 5.88 -1.08
N ALA A 542 17.80 6.39 0.09
CA ALA A 542 16.43 6.57 0.51
C ALA A 542 16.07 8.04 0.79
N LEU A 543 16.88 8.99 0.31
CA LEU A 543 16.57 10.42 0.45
C LEU A 543 15.31 10.80 -0.32
N PRO A 544 14.55 11.81 0.10
CA PRO A 544 13.66 12.56 -0.79
C PRO A 544 14.45 13.17 -1.95
N VAL A 545 13.83 13.35 -3.10
CA VAL A 545 14.43 14.01 -4.26
C VAL A 545 13.48 15.11 -4.76
N PRO A 546 13.90 16.39 -4.71
CA PRO A 546 15.15 16.90 -4.13
C PRO A 546 15.25 16.70 -2.60
N ASP A 547 16.46 16.55 -2.09
CA ASP A 547 16.76 16.28 -0.68
C ASP A 547 16.48 17.46 0.27
N THR A 548 16.22 18.63 -0.28
CA THR A 548 15.88 19.87 0.44
C THR A 548 14.41 19.94 0.90
N GLN A 549 13.59 18.96 0.54
CA GLN A 549 12.21 18.84 0.99
C GLN A 549 12.12 18.55 2.51
N TYR A 550 10.94 18.70 3.09
CA TYR A 550 10.62 18.26 4.45
C TYR A 550 11.59 18.79 5.52
N GLY A 551 11.79 20.12 5.51
CA GLY A 551 12.58 20.79 6.54
C GLY A 551 14.05 20.99 6.18
N ASN A 552 14.51 20.52 5.02
CA ASN A 552 15.88 20.72 4.53
C ASN A 552 16.94 20.41 5.63
N PRO A 553 17.00 19.17 6.12
CA PRO A 553 17.91 18.84 7.23
C PRO A 553 19.37 18.93 6.76
N ALA A 554 20.25 19.40 7.66
CA ALA A 554 21.71 19.29 7.48
C ALA A 554 22.18 17.83 7.71
N SER A 555 23.44 17.55 7.42
CA SER A 555 24.03 16.19 7.48
C SER A 555 23.76 15.40 8.77
N ASN A 556 23.52 16.04 9.92
CA ASN A 556 23.18 15.39 11.18
C ASN A 556 21.71 15.59 11.59
N GLY A 557 20.89 16.13 10.67
CA GLY A 557 19.49 16.43 10.93
C GLY A 557 18.55 15.30 10.53
N SER A 558 17.29 15.45 10.92
CA SER A 558 16.20 14.57 10.51
C SER A 558 15.15 15.32 9.70
N TYR A 559 14.53 14.61 8.80
CA TYR A 559 13.42 15.10 8.00
C TYR A 559 12.15 15.29 8.85
N ASN A 560 11.31 16.24 8.45
CA ASN A 560 9.95 16.33 8.96
C ASN A 560 9.14 15.11 8.46
N TYR A 561 8.36 14.51 9.35
CA TYR A 561 7.44 13.42 9.05
C TYR A 561 6.04 13.92 8.66
N TRP A 562 5.94 15.16 8.26
CA TRP A 562 4.73 15.82 7.78
C TRP A 562 5.04 16.73 6.59
N ASP A 563 4.02 16.98 5.79
CA ASP A 563 4.02 18.07 4.81
C ASP A 563 3.01 19.15 5.24
N VAL A 564 3.29 20.39 4.87
CA VAL A 564 2.41 21.55 5.13
C VAL A 564 2.13 22.24 3.81
N ILE A 565 0.86 22.26 3.43
CA ILE A 565 0.40 22.79 2.14
C ILE A 565 -0.45 24.03 2.39
N SER A 566 -0.15 25.11 1.65
CA SER A 566 -1.03 26.25 1.56
C SER A 566 -2.23 25.91 0.70
N LEU A 567 -3.41 26.02 1.26
CA LEU A 567 -4.66 25.97 0.53
C LEU A 567 -4.88 27.30 -0.18
N ASN A 568 -5.36 27.26 -1.42
CA ASN A 568 -5.58 28.45 -2.23
C ASN A 568 -7.09 28.59 -2.55
N PRO A 569 -7.93 29.00 -1.56
CA PRO A 569 -9.35 29.11 -1.78
C PRO A 569 -9.66 30.08 -2.94
N PRO A 570 -10.51 29.68 -3.91
CA PRO A 570 -10.96 30.58 -4.94
C PRO A 570 -11.86 31.69 -4.36
N ALA A 571 -11.93 32.81 -5.05
CA ALA A 571 -12.78 33.92 -4.61
C ALA A 571 -14.24 33.45 -4.47
N GLY A 572 -14.87 33.74 -3.33
CA GLY A 572 -16.22 33.33 -3.03
C GLY A 572 -16.37 31.96 -2.35
N ALA A 573 -15.28 31.21 -2.17
CA ALA A 573 -15.34 29.96 -1.43
C ALA A 573 -15.61 30.21 0.06
N THR A 574 -16.52 29.43 0.63
CA THR A 574 -16.89 29.49 2.05
C THR A 574 -16.52 28.19 2.77
N TYR A 575 -16.42 27.07 2.05
CA TYR A 575 -15.92 25.81 2.56
C TYR A 575 -15.31 24.94 1.46
N ALA A 576 -14.57 23.94 1.88
CA ALA A 576 -14.04 22.88 1.00
C ALA A 576 -14.07 21.53 1.65
N GLU A 577 -14.30 20.50 0.82
CA GLU A 577 -14.05 19.10 1.13
C GLU A 577 -12.65 18.75 0.66
N ILE A 578 -11.82 18.20 1.57
CA ILE A 578 -10.44 17.84 1.30
C ILE A 578 -10.29 16.34 1.50
N ASN A 579 -9.91 15.62 0.44
CA ASN A 579 -9.66 14.19 0.50
C ASN A 579 -8.21 13.92 0.10
N LEU A 580 -7.52 13.10 0.88
CA LEU A 580 -6.25 12.52 0.48
C LEU A 580 -6.55 11.17 -0.17
N LEU A 581 -6.30 11.09 -1.47
CA LEU A 581 -6.57 9.93 -2.31
C LEU A 581 -5.30 9.10 -2.50
N TYR A 582 -5.44 7.78 -2.53
CA TYR A 582 -4.38 6.84 -2.86
C TYR A 582 -4.80 5.96 -4.04
N GLN A 583 -3.88 5.74 -4.97
CA GLN A 583 -4.04 4.81 -6.09
C GLN A 583 -2.84 3.86 -6.14
N PRO A 584 -3.04 2.53 -6.08
CA PRO A 584 -1.95 1.54 -6.02
C PRO A 584 -1.24 1.34 -7.36
N THR A 585 -1.87 1.73 -8.46
CA THR A 585 -1.27 1.73 -9.80
C THR A 585 -1.97 2.77 -10.68
N SER A 586 -1.21 3.58 -11.38
CA SER A 586 -1.72 4.64 -12.25
C SER A 586 -1.96 4.15 -13.67
N TRP A 587 -2.78 4.92 -14.43
CA TRP A 587 -2.96 4.69 -15.86
C TRP A 587 -1.63 4.73 -16.61
N GLU A 588 -0.80 5.71 -16.30
CA GLU A 588 0.47 5.93 -16.97
C GLU A 588 1.38 4.71 -16.88
N TYR A 589 1.40 4.02 -15.72
CA TYR A 589 2.16 2.79 -15.53
C TYR A 589 1.53 1.60 -16.25
N ILE A 590 0.21 1.42 -16.17
CA ILE A 590 -0.53 0.38 -16.89
C ILE A 590 -0.32 0.53 -18.40
N GLN A 591 -0.43 1.77 -18.92
CA GLN A 591 -0.21 2.07 -20.33
C GLN A 591 1.20 1.69 -20.76
N PHE A 592 2.20 2.05 -19.94
CA PHE A 592 3.60 1.72 -20.24
C PHE A 592 3.81 0.21 -20.33
N LEU A 593 3.38 -0.56 -19.32
CA LEU A 593 3.55 -2.01 -19.30
C LEU A 593 2.86 -2.71 -20.49
N TYR A 594 1.75 -2.15 -20.96
CA TYR A 594 1.08 -2.65 -22.16
C TYR A 594 1.81 -2.29 -23.45
N LEU A 595 2.22 -1.02 -23.63
CA LEU A 595 2.80 -0.54 -24.87
C LEU A 595 4.28 -0.94 -25.05
N ALA A 596 5.03 -1.02 -23.96
CA ALA A 596 6.46 -1.35 -23.98
C ALA A 596 6.72 -2.87 -24.09
N ASN A 597 5.76 -3.74 -23.78
CA ASN A 597 5.91 -5.17 -23.99
C ASN A 597 6.01 -5.48 -25.49
N ASN A 598 7.21 -5.87 -25.93
CA ASN A 598 7.50 -6.11 -27.35
C ASN A 598 7.07 -7.50 -27.85
N GLY A 599 6.59 -8.38 -26.96
CA GLY A 599 6.12 -9.74 -27.27
C GLY A 599 7.20 -10.70 -27.78
N GLN A 600 8.49 -10.39 -27.63
CA GLN A 600 9.58 -11.26 -28.08
C GLN A 600 9.73 -12.50 -27.21
N ASP A 601 9.49 -12.38 -25.93
CA ASP A 601 9.39 -13.53 -25.03
C ASP A 601 7.99 -14.16 -25.19
N ALA A 602 7.94 -15.37 -25.72
CA ALA A 602 6.65 -16.04 -26.01
C ALA A 602 5.86 -16.40 -24.74
N PHE A 603 6.52 -16.59 -23.60
CA PHE A 603 5.87 -16.91 -22.34
C PHE A 603 5.24 -15.67 -21.70
N LEU A 604 5.87 -14.50 -21.89
CA LEU A 604 5.46 -13.22 -21.28
C LEU A 604 4.75 -12.27 -22.28
N ALA A 605 4.55 -12.69 -23.52
CA ALA A 605 4.07 -11.84 -24.61
C ALA A 605 2.73 -11.14 -24.33
N ASP A 606 1.82 -11.80 -23.63
CA ASP A 606 0.48 -11.30 -23.38
C ASP A 606 0.31 -10.58 -22.03
N GLU A 607 1.34 -10.53 -21.19
CA GLU A 607 1.18 -10.09 -19.78
C GLU A 607 0.82 -8.61 -19.66
N GLY A 608 1.37 -7.74 -20.50
CA GLY A 608 0.96 -6.33 -20.57
C GLY A 608 -0.51 -6.17 -20.96
N LEU A 609 -0.99 -6.94 -21.93
CA LEU A 609 -2.40 -6.94 -22.35
C LEU A 609 -3.32 -7.55 -21.29
N ASN A 610 -2.91 -8.64 -20.64
CA ASN A 610 -3.67 -9.29 -19.58
C ASN A 610 -3.85 -8.35 -18.39
N LEU A 611 -2.80 -7.62 -18.02
CA LEU A 611 -2.85 -6.60 -16.97
C LEU A 611 -3.76 -5.43 -17.35
N LEU A 612 -3.65 -4.90 -18.58
CA LEU A 612 -4.53 -3.83 -19.08
C LEU A 612 -6.00 -4.25 -19.02
N ASN A 613 -6.31 -5.47 -19.48
CA ASN A 613 -7.68 -5.99 -19.43
C ASN A 613 -8.18 -6.14 -17.98
N ALA A 614 -7.36 -6.64 -17.06
CA ALA A 614 -7.71 -6.69 -15.66
C ALA A 614 -8.00 -5.29 -15.12
N TRP A 615 -7.14 -4.32 -15.40
CA TRP A 615 -7.29 -2.95 -14.92
C TRP A 615 -8.58 -2.29 -15.45
N LEU A 616 -8.86 -2.39 -16.76
CA LEU A 616 -10.07 -1.84 -17.37
C LEU A 616 -11.36 -2.45 -16.83
N ASN A 617 -11.35 -3.74 -16.44
CA ASN A 617 -12.55 -4.46 -16.02
C ASN A 617 -12.71 -4.59 -14.49
N THR A 618 -11.79 -4.04 -13.70
CA THR A 618 -11.85 -4.06 -12.23
C THR A 618 -11.83 -2.65 -11.62
N GLY A 619 -12.46 -1.70 -12.28
CA GLY A 619 -12.62 -0.34 -11.78
C GLY A 619 -11.39 0.54 -11.90
N MET A 620 -10.39 0.16 -12.71
CA MET A 620 -9.22 0.99 -13.04
C MET A 620 -8.41 1.42 -11.81
N ALA A 621 -8.32 0.53 -10.80
CA ALA A 621 -7.72 0.85 -9.50
C ALA A 621 -8.27 2.18 -8.94
N GLU A 622 -9.61 2.30 -8.85
CA GLU A 622 -10.30 3.52 -8.41
C GLU A 622 -9.68 4.08 -7.13
N PRO A 623 -9.40 5.38 -7.08
CA PRO A 623 -8.73 6.00 -5.94
C PRO A 623 -9.46 5.78 -4.62
N TYR A 624 -8.73 5.41 -3.58
CA TYR A 624 -9.24 5.21 -2.24
C TYR A 624 -9.01 6.44 -1.37
N VAL A 625 -10.03 6.88 -0.64
CA VAL A 625 -9.91 7.99 0.32
C VAL A 625 -9.22 7.49 1.58
N MET A 626 -7.96 7.88 1.80
CA MET A 626 -7.18 7.51 2.99
C MET A 626 -7.59 8.33 4.22
N ALA A 627 -7.83 9.63 4.02
CA ALA A 627 -8.25 10.56 5.07
C ALA A 627 -9.00 11.74 4.46
N SER A 628 -9.85 12.35 5.25
CA SER A 628 -10.61 13.54 4.86
C SER A 628 -10.48 14.64 5.91
N ALA A 629 -10.59 15.88 5.44
CA ALA A 629 -10.67 17.08 6.27
C ALA A 629 -11.60 18.10 5.59
N SER A 630 -11.95 19.16 6.30
CA SER A 630 -12.70 20.28 5.74
C SER A 630 -12.02 21.60 6.06
N TRP A 631 -12.12 22.53 5.11
CA TRP A 631 -11.77 23.93 5.31
C TRP A 631 -13.07 24.76 5.35
N GLY A 632 -13.16 25.72 6.25
CA GLY A 632 -14.41 26.48 6.46
C GLY A 632 -15.53 25.62 7.04
N SER A 633 -16.75 26.06 6.84
CA SER A 633 -17.94 25.31 7.29
C SER A 633 -19.00 25.34 6.19
N PRO A 634 -19.58 24.20 5.82
CA PRO A 634 -20.71 24.19 4.90
C PRO A 634 -21.85 25.01 5.48
N PRO A 635 -22.67 25.64 4.63
CA PRO A 635 -23.88 26.29 5.10
C PRO A 635 -24.76 25.28 5.83
N ALA A 636 -25.38 25.75 6.91
CA ALA A 636 -26.35 24.90 7.61
C ALA A 636 -27.41 24.41 6.61
N PRO A 637 -27.78 23.14 6.64
CA PRO A 637 -28.86 22.64 5.79
C PRO A 637 -30.11 23.49 6.01
N PRO A 638 -30.90 23.77 4.95
CA PRO A 638 -32.14 24.47 5.13
C PRO A 638 -32.97 23.82 6.24
N CYS A 639 -33.40 24.63 7.19
CA CYS A 639 -34.17 24.11 8.30
C CYS A 639 -35.57 23.75 7.80
N GLU A 640 -35.73 22.49 7.41
CA GLU A 640 -37.03 21.98 6.90
C GLU A 640 -38.07 21.98 7.99
N THR A 641 -39.33 22.26 7.62
CA THR A 641 -40.45 22.10 8.54
C THR A 641 -40.72 20.62 8.78
N PRO A 642 -40.78 20.16 10.06
CA PRO A 642 -41.06 18.76 10.33
C PRO A 642 -42.48 18.38 9.96
N GLY A 643 -42.74 17.10 9.80
CA GLY A 643 -44.08 16.58 9.57
C GLY A 643 -44.99 16.79 10.80
N ASP A 644 -46.28 17.05 10.56
CA ASP A 644 -47.27 17.19 11.62
C ASP A 644 -47.43 15.89 12.41
N PRO A 645 -47.53 15.94 13.76
CA PRO A 645 -47.76 14.76 14.58
C PRO A 645 -49.09 14.10 14.24
N GLN A 646 -49.10 12.77 14.21
CA GLN A 646 -50.25 11.96 13.78
C GLN A 646 -50.90 11.21 14.95
N ASN A 647 -52.14 10.80 14.78
CA ASN A 647 -52.87 9.90 15.69
C ASN A 647 -52.87 10.35 17.15
N LEU A 648 -52.99 11.69 17.38
CA LEU A 648 -53.11 12.21 18.74
C LEU A 648 -54.35 11.63 19.43
N THR A 649 -54.14 11.06 20.60
CA THR A 649 -55.19 10.54 21.49
C THR A 649 -55.13 11.18 22.87
N ALA A 650 -56.29 11.33 23.54
CA ALA A 650 -56.38 11.88 24.88
C ALA A 650 -57.14 10.92 25.82
N ARG A 651 -56.62 10.69 27.02
CA ARG A 651 -57.21 9.80 28.03
C ARG A 651 -57.43 10.55 29.34
N SER A 652 -58.64 10.39 29.91
CA SER A 652 -59.04 10.98 31.17
C SER A 652 -58.32 10.42 32.38
N GLY A 653 -57.72 11.27 33.22
CA GLY A 653 -57.08 10.95 34.50
C GLY A 653 -57.65 11.76 35.66
N LYS A 654 -57.23 11.48 36.90
CA LYS A 654 -57.63 12.23 38.10
C LYS A 654 -56.97 13.62 38.07
N LYS A 655 -57.76 14.65 37.80
CA LYS A 655 -57.32 16.02 37.57
C LYS A 655 -56.22 16.11 36.52
N SER A 656 -56.25 15.24 35.47
CA SER A 656 -55.25 15.17 34.43
C SER A 656 -55.82 14.62 33.12
N VAL A 657 -55.11 14.88 32.03
CA VAL A 657 -55.32 14.28 30.73
C VAL A 657 -53.98 13.78 30.22
N SER A 658 -53.92 12.51 29.85
CA SER A 658 -52.72 11.92 29.24
C SER A 658 -52.89 11.88 27.72
N LEU A 659 -51.87 12.36 26.99
CA LEU A 659 -51.82 12.46 25.56
C LEU A 659 -50.78 11.47 25.02
N SER A 660 -51.03 10.89 23.84
CA SER A 660 -50.07 10.16 23.06
C SER A 660 -50.29 10.40 21.57
N TRP A 661 -49.21 10.46 20.82
CA TRP A 661 -49.19 10.70 19.37
C TRP A 661 -48.11 9.90 18.68
N GLU A 662 -48.09 9.94 17.37
CA GLU A 662 -47.04 9.39 16.53
C GLU A 662 -46.30 10.52 15.87
N ALA A 663 -44.98 10.30 15.60
CA ALA A 663 -44.16 11.28 14.90
C ALA A 663 -44.64 11.50 13.47
N GLY A 664 -44.61 12.75 13.02
CA GLY A 664 -44.76 13.08 11.60
C GLY A 664 -43.52 12.65 10.77
N ASN A 665 -43.62 12.75 9.47
CA ASN A 665 -42.50 12.48 8.56
C ASN A 665 -42.24 13.72 7.66
N PRO A 666 -41.05 14.34 7.74
CA PRO A 666 -39.90 13.97 8.57
C PRO A 666 -40.16 14.18 10.06
N ALA A 667 -39.47 13.37 10.90
CA ALA A 667 -39.51 13.50 12.34
C ALA A 667 -38.81 14.79 12.81
N PRO A 668 -39.25 15.43 13.92
CA PRO A 668 -38.63 16.68 14.38
C PRO A 668 -37.25 16.45 15.02
N ALA A 669 -36.34 17.39 14.82
CA ALA A 669 -35.06 17.43 15.53
C ALA A 669 -35.12 18.20 16.85
N GLY A 670 -35.97 19.21 16.98
CA GLY A 670 -36.12 20.04 18.18
C GLY A 670 -37.11 19.44 19.21
N GLY A 671 -38.22 18.87 18.79
CA GLY A 671 -39.18 18.25 19.69
C GLY A 671 -40.63 18.54 19.33
N TYR A 672 -41.51 18.42 20.34
CA TYR A 672 -42.95 18.64 20.18
C TYR A 672 -43.43 19.73 21.16
N ARG A 673 -44.47 20.47 20.73
CA ARG A 673 -45.13 21.50 21.50
C ARG A 673 -46.60 21.12 21.66
N VAL A 674 -47.08 21.01 22.89
CA VAL A 674 -48.43 20.66 23.25
C VAL A 674 -49.23 21.94 23.49
N TYR A 675 -50.39 22.02 22.90
CA TYR A 675 -51.31 23.12 23.10
C TYR A 675 -52.69 22.58 23.48
N TYR A 676 -53.46 23.37 24.28
CA TYR A 676 -54.88 23.13 24.37
C TYR A 676 -55.65 24.26 23.72
N GLU A 677 -56.84 23.93 23.16
CA GLU A 677 -57.70 24.87 22.49
C GLU A 677 -58.74 25.43 23.46
N GLN A 678 -58.75 26.75 23.56
CA GLN A 678 -59.76 27.46 24.35
C GLN A 678 -60.35 28.60 23.52
N SER A 679 -61.71 28.58 23.29
CA SER A 679 -62.37 29.61 22.55
C SER A 679 -61.82 29.89 21.15
N GLY A 680 -61.41 28.85 20.45
CA GLY A 680 -60.78 28.93 19.11
C GLY A 680 -59.33 29.45 19.07
N LYS A 681 -58.65 29.52 20.24
CA LYS A 681 -57.26 29.91 20.35
C LYS A 681 -56.42 28.79 20.95
N LEU A 682 -55.23 28.57 20.40
CA LEU A 682 -54.25 27.64 20.96
C LEU A 682 -53.47 28.28 22.09
N GLN A 683 -53.41 27.61 23.23
CA GLN A 683 -52.63 28.00 24.39
C GLN A 683 -51.52 26.97 24.62
N PHE A 684 -50.27 27.44 24.63
CA PHE A 684 -49.11 26.59 24.88
C PHE A 684 -49.15 25.99 26.28
N VAL A 685 -48.96 24.68 26.36
CA VAL A 685 -48.97 23.90 27.61
C VAL A 685 -47.57 23.45 27.99
N ALA A 686 -46.90 22.80 27.08
CA ALA A 686 -45.57 22.24 27.33
C ALA A 686 -44.80 21.95 26.05
N GLY A 687 -43.45 21.99 26.14
CA GLY A 687 -42.51 21.42 25.15
C GLY A 687 -41.93 20.10 25.66
N VAL A 688 -41.78 19.14 24.76
CA VAL A 688 -41.13 17.87 25.05
C VAL A 688 -40.09 17.55 23.95
N GLY A 689 -39.08 16.74 24.29
CA GLY A 689 -38.00 16.41 23.37
C GLY A 689 -38.43 15.55 22.15
N PRO A 690 -37.58 15.42 21.14
CA PRO A 690 -37.91 14.78 19.85
C PRO A 690 -38.29 13.29 19.97
N ASP A 691 -37.80 12.60 20.98
CA ASP A 691 -38.08 11.18 21.22
C ASP A 691 -39.30 10.98 22.14
N THR A 692 -39.96 12.06 22.59
CA THR A 692 -41.06 11.99 23.55
C THR A 692 -42.37 12.10 22.83
N LEU A 693 -43.12 10.99 22.74
CA LEU A 693 -44.40 10.87 22.05
C LEU A 693 -45.59 10.84 22.99
N THR A 694 -45.42 11.27 24.24
CA THR A 694 -46.47 11.30 25.25
C THR A 694 -46.30 12.53 26.16
N TYR A 695 -47.42 13.01 26.67
CA TYR A 695 -47.46 14.08 27.68
C TYR A 695 -48.64 13.90 28.62
N THR A 696 -48.51 14.26 29.89
CA THR A 696 -49.63 14.28 30.84
C THR A 696 -49.82 15.69 31.40
N ASP A 697 -50.89 16.33 30.98
CA ASP A 697 -51.32 17.57 31.58
C ASP A 697 -52.01 17.30 32.93
N SER A 698 -51.57 17.96 33.96
CA SER A 698 -51.96 17.72 35.36
C SER A 698 -52.47 18.98 36.06
N ARG A 699 -53.12 18.82 37.22
CA ARG A 699 -53.72 19.88 37.98
C ARG A 699 -54.94 20.57 37.31
N LEU A 700 -55.57 19.87 36.41
CA LEU A 700 -56.74 20.31 35.67
C LEU A 700 -57.95 20.37 36.55
N THR A 701 -58.95 21.20 36.16
CA THR A 701 -60.23 21.29 36.85
C THR A 701 -61.08 20.04 36.56
N SER A 702 -61.48 19.31 37.60
CA SER A 702 -62.31 18.11 37.44
C SER A 702 -63.66 18.43 36.75
N ARG A 703 -64.13 17.50 35.90
CA ARG A 703 -65.39 17.59 35.12
C ARG A 703 -65.32 18.64 34.02
N VAL A 704 -64.13 19.14 33.66
CA VAL A 704 -63.91 20.02 32.50
C VAL A 704 -63.31 19.20 31.37
N THR A 705 -63.83 19.38 30.15
CA THR A 705 -63.27 18.77 28.93
C THR A 705 -62.22 19.71 28.34
N TYR A 706 -61.03 19.15 28.06
CA TYR A 706 -59.91 19.84 27.42
C TYR A 706 -59.67 19.22 26.06
N THR A 707 -59.47 20.06 25.04
CA THR A 707 -59.14 19.66 23.68
C THR A 707 -57.72 20.06 23.40
N TYR A 708 -56.88 19.11 22.94
CA TYR A 708 -55.45 19.30 22.68
C TYR A 708 -55.12 19.12 21.22
N VAL A 709 -54.05 19.79 20.79
CA VAL A 709 -53.30 19.56 19.57
C VAL A 709 -51.81 19.59 19.88
N VAL A 710 -51.02 18.97 19.02
CA VAL A 710 -49.56 18.92 19.14
C VAL A 710 -48.94 19.37 17.82
N THR A 711 -47.87 20.15 17.89
CA THR A 711 -47.00 20.46 16.74
C THR A 711 -45.65 19.84 16.96
N ALA A 712 -44.92 19.66 15.88
CA ALA A 712 -43.48 19.29 15.86
C ALA A 712 -42.66 20.51 15.46
N TRP A 713 -41.43 20.63 15.93
CA TRP A 713 -40.53 21.74 15.57
C TRP A 713 -39.09 21.29 15.37
N ASN A 714 -38.37 21.99 14.49
CA ASN A 714 -36.96 21.81 14.28
C ASN A 714 -36.16 23.00 14.82
N ASP A 715 -35.13 22.70 15.56
CA ASP A 715 -34.17 23.67 16.11
C ASP A 715 -33.19 24.10 14.97
N CYS A 716 -33.44 25.27 14.42
CA CYS A 716 -32.73 25.78 13.24
C CYS A 716 -31.45 26.51 13.62
N ASN A 717 -31.26 26.87 14.87
CA ASN A 717 -30.07 27.56 15.36
C ASN A 717 -29.24 26.75 16.35
N GLY A 718 -29.66 25.49 16.68
CA GLY A 718 -28.94 24.55 17.51
C GLY A 718 -28.87 24.90 19.00
N ASN A 719 -29.75 25.79 19.50
CA ASN A 719 -29.72 26.26 20.88
C ASN A 719 -30.58 25.42 21.85
N GLY A 720 -31.35 24.45 21.35
CA GLY A 720 -32.24 23.55 22.12
C GLY A 720 -33.50 24.20 22.66
N VAL A 721 -33.82 25.41 22.22
CA VAL A 721 -35.03 26.19 22.66
C VAL A 721 -35.80 26.65 21.43
N PHE A 722 -37.11 26.54 21.47
CA PHE A 722 -37.93 27.01 20.36
C PHE A 722 -37.96 28.55 20.27
N ASP A 723 -37.47 29.08 19.15
CA ASP A 723 -37.40 30.50 18.83
C ASP A 723 -38.37 30.85 17.70
N LEU A 724 -39.44 31.59 18.03
CA LEU A 724 -40.42 31.99 17.05
C LEU A 724 -39.81 32.86 15.94
N GLY A 725 -39.98 32.45 14.68
CA GLY A 725 -39.43 33.16 13.52
C GLY A 725 -38.00 32.77 13.15
N VAL A 726 -37.37 31.89 13.92
CA VAL A 726 -36.07 31.26 13.62
C VAL A 726 -36.31 29.78 13.34
N ASP A 727 -36.97 29.10 14.26
CA ASP A 727 -37.26 27.67 14.13
C ASP A 727 -38.51 27.41 13.26
N THR A 728 -38.55 26.23 12.67
CA THR A 728 -39.73 25.82 11.88
C THR A 728 -40.64 24.96 12.73
N GLU A 729 -41.97 25.25 12.65
CA GLU A 729 -43.00 24.50 13.36
C GLU A 729 -44.00 23.90 12.37
N SER A 730 -44.37 22.63 12.57
CA SER A 730 -45.34 21.91 11.73
C SER A 730 -46.77 22.46 11.85
N PRO A 731 -47.66 22.12 10.93
CA PRO A 731 -49.09 22.18 11.19
C PRO A 731 -49.44 21.41 12.47
N VAL A 732 -50.62 21.71 13.03
CA VAL A 732 -51.13 21.00 14.20
C VAL A 732 -51.57 19.57 13.84
N SER A 733 -51.44 18.65 14.77
CA SER A 733 -52.03 17.31 14.69
C SER A 733 -53.56 17.33 14.57
N ASN A 734 -54.20 16.15 14.42
CA ASN A 734 -55.61 16.02 14.74
C ASN A 734 -55.87 16.48 16.19
N SER A 735 -57.06 17.02 16.45
CA SER A 735 -57.46 17.35 17.82
C SER A 735 -57.93 16.11 18.60
N ALA A 736 -57.64 16.07 19.90
CA ALA A 736 -58.09 15.02 20.80
C ALA A 736 -58.62 15.63 22.12
N SER A 737 -59.76 15.16 22.57
CA SER A 737 -60.43 15.72 23.79
C SER A 737 -60.59 14.66 24.85
N ALA A 738 -60.42 15.05 26.12
CA ALA A 738 -60.76 14.25 27.29
C ALA A 738 -61.23 15.09 28.45
N THR A 739 -62.13 14.54 29.29
CA THR A 739 -62.66 15.19 30.51
C THR A 739 -61.75 14.80 31.71
N ALA A 740 -61.17 15.76 32.41
CA ALA A 740 -60.43 15.50 33.65
C ALA A 740 -61.39 15.02 34.75
N ARG A 741 -61.02 13.92 35.42
CA ARG A 741 -61.86 13.28 36.46
C ARG A 741 -61.59 13.81 37.85
#